data_2a9e5ca8256f87aeadf7df2c3829e3ff
#
_entry.id   2a9e5ca8256f87aeadf7df2c3829e3ff
#
_cell.length_a   1.000
_cell.length_b   1.000
_cell.length_c   1.000
_cell.angle_alpha   90.00
_cell.angle_beta   90.00
_cell.angle_gamma   90.00
#
_symmetry.space_group_name_H-M   'P 1'
#
loop_
_entity.id
_entity.type
_entity.pdbx_description
1 polymer ?
#
loop_
_entity_poly.entity_id
_entity_poly.type
_entity_poly.pdbx_seq_one_letter_code
_entity_poly.pdbx_strand_id
1 'polypeptide(L)'
;MHAKPAEESSLYLMIDNFQVIAAQFPFSVLQLLSALKGTAVHVIFLSRSFWQLPIQDLMHVCYISKEDFFLRKEDIICFAEELGISLTEKQAMHIQKETGGWAAFVSLYLQNGCEEVEWEKLSRLMEDLFWRRQEDILKKALLRLAQFETVDVEMVRTLTEDIADLKQMGEWFYSLPLLHYDAERQRYCLCALLREFLLYRLHNASFLTQWDSYHRCGCWYREHGETKKAVAAFYKVLDYAGILSCDLTGLLFEKFDKLSYTEIAGEILRHCPMETKQRYPLSLLRLCYALFADAAFTEYQQLLEEAKDIICDGNDPNLLGEWELIAAFQDFPNLEKMEQHYQRAKRLMTAPSVIFTVGEPFLFGSISMWRLFYTKPGELERTAETLERVMQLYNSLTAGHGSGAAELYRGEACCAQGRFADAEIYGYQALYASLQRKNACVTYGAVLLLGTNAVYRGDLAAWKRTLDYLEDPAHTYAFLKDTFLDVCMKETVQSYFAMLQPKESRLRKRLQAASNRLYDLNFTNSAIKGVRIPRIILKKNYHKAIGILEVALKIDTRLIALPSQLFIHTNLALCYFAIGRSRKAAEHLEFVLSLAERDQVLSFAAYFREYLEPLFYLPSVSRKYAAVIQEIRSLPIQNIPAVPEWKAFTPKQENEWEEPLSKREREIAELAARGLRNGEIAEMLHISEGTVKNHLKIVFRKLNIDRRSSLRGRLR
;
A
#
# COMPACT_ATOMS: atom_id res chain seq x y z
N MET A 1 3.81 82.44 -28.44
CA MET A 1 4.91 81.49 -28.19
C MET A 1 4.59 80.76 -26.88
N HIS A 2 4.05 79.55 -26.99
CA HIS A 2 3.82 78.67 -25.83
C HIS A 2 5.09 77.89 -25.59
N ALA A 3 5.79 78.18 -24.50
CA ALA A 3 6.89 77.33 -24.01
C ALA A 3 6.31 75.99 -23.57
N LYS A 4 6.82 74.93 -24.12
CA LYS A 4 6.60 73.59 -23.61
C LYS A 4 7.21 73.51 -22.19
N PRO A 5 6.51 72.93 -21.20
CA PRO A 5 7.15 72.67 -19.91
C PRO A 5 8.34 71.72 -20.15
N ALA A 6 9.46 72.02 -19.48
CA ALA A 6 10.63 71.18 -19.43
C ALA A 6 10.21 69.80 -18.90
N GLU A 7 10.64 68.72 -19.55
CA GLU A 7 10.50 67.37 -19.02
C GLU A 7 11.19 67.33 -17.64
N GLU A 8 10.42 67.12 -16.57
CA GLU A 8 10.97 66.90 -15.21
C GLU A 8 11.84 65.67 -15.28
N SER A 9 13.15 65.83 -15.23
CA SER A 9 14.09 64.72 -15.14
C SER A 9 13.97 64.09 -13.76
N SER A 10 13.33 62.91 -13.68
CA SER A 10 13.28 62.13 -12.43
C SER A 10 14.63 61.50 -12.17
N LEU A 11 15.13 61.68 -10.94
CA LEU A 11 16.35 61.03 -10.43
C LEU A 11 15.99 59.74 -9.69
N TYR A 12 16.63 58.62 -10.05
CA TYR A 12 16.48 57.37 -9.36
C TYR A 12 17.72 57.07 -8.52
N LEU A 13 17.53 56.91 -7.20
CA LEU A 13 18.58 56.48 -6.26
C LEU A 13 18.31 55.05 -5.82
N MET A 14 19.24 54.14 -6.17
CA MET A 14 19.13 52.74 -5.79
C MET A 14 20.12 52.46 -4.64
N ILE A 15 19.61 51.88 -3.55
CA ILE A 15 20.37 51.51 -2.37
C ILE A 15 20.28 50.00 -2.18
N ASP A 16 21.38 49.29 -2.44
CA ASP A 16 21.48 47.85 -2.28
C ASP A 16 21.88 47.47 -0.83
N ASN A 17 21.51 46.22 -0.44
CA ASN A 17 21.72 45.67 0.90
C ASN A 17 21.18 46.60 2.02
N PHE A 18 20.03 47.21 1.77
CA PHE A 18 19.41 48.21 2.64
C PHE A 18 19.21 47.71 4.08
N GLN A 19 18.98 46.41 4.31
CA GLN A 19 18.85 45.79 5.63
C GLN A 19 20.04 46.09 6.56
N VAL A 20 21.23 46.19 6.01
CA VAL A 20 22.46 46.48 6.81
C VAL A 20 22.42 47.93 7.31
N ILE A 21 22.04 48.87 6.44
CA ILE A 21 21.95 50.28 6.75
C ILE A 21 20.79 50.53 7.71
N ALA A 22 19.65 49.94 7.46
CA ALA A 22 18.44 50.09 8.27
C ALA A 22 18.64 49.56 9.71
N ALA A 23 19.37 48.47 9.90
CA ALA A 23 19.67 47.93 11.22
C ALA A 23 20.65 48.78 12.02
N GLN A 24 21.65 49.37 11.35
CA GLN A 24 22.69 50.18 12.03
C GLN A 24 22.31 51.63 12.22
N PHE A 25 21.57 52.22 11.29
CA PHE A 25 21.28 53.66 11.25
C PHE A 25 19.80 53.96 10.95
N PRO A 26 18.84 53.49 11.75
CA PRO A 26 17.41 53.64 11.45
C PRO A 26 16.97 55.11 11.41
N PHE A 27 17.49 55.96 12.30
CA PHE A 27 17.19 57.39 12.31
C PHE A 27 17.72 58.14 11.10
N SER A 28 18.93 57.82 10.62
CA SER A 28 19.53 58.44 9.44
C SER A 28 18.74 58.16 8.17
N VAL A 29 18.20 56.94 8.06
CA VAL A 29 17.31 56.55 6.95
C VAL A 29 16.04 57.40 6.96
N LEU A 30 15.41 57.58 8.13
CA LEU A 30 14.19 58.40 8.24
C LEU A 30 14.48 59.90 7.95
N GLN A 31 15.64 60.43 8.35
CA GLN A 31 16.07 61.80 8.01
C GLN A 31 16.28 61.95 6.50
N LEU A 32 16.95 60.97 5.84
CA LEU A 32 17.16 61.01 4.40
C LEU A 32 15.81 61.01 3.63
N LEU A 33 14.91 60.14 4.00
CA LEU A 33 13.60 60.05 3.38
C LEU A 33 12.77 61.30 3.60
N SER A 34 12.84 61.89 4.80
CA SER A 34 12.17 63.14 5.09
C SER A 34 12.73 64.32 4.29
N ALA A 35 14.06 64.39 4.07
CA ALA A 35 14.70 65.38 3.25
C ALA A 35 14.38 65.29 1.75
N LEU A 36 14.05 64.10 1.27
CA LEU A 36 13.70 63.81 -0.15
C LEU A 36 12.20 64.03 -0.42
N LYS A 37 11.39 64.27 0.60
CA LYS A 37 9.95 64.49 0.45
C LYS A 37 9.67 65.75 -0.39
N GLY A 38 8.84 65.58 -1.42
CA GLY A 38 8.50 66.69 -2.35
C GLY A 38 9.55 66.98 -3.42
N THR A 39 10.59 66.20 -3.53
CA THR A 39 11.57 66.26 -4.62
C THR A 39 11.20 65.26 -5.74
N ALA A 40 11.76 65.45 -6.95
CA ALA A 40 11.59 64.52 -8.04
C ALA A 40 12.57 63.31 -7.99
N VAL A 41 12.95 62.89 -6.74
CA VAL A 41 13.86 61.78 -6.50
C VAL A 41 13.06 60.55 -6.09
N HIS A 42 13.22 59.48 -6.87
CA HIS A 42 12.70 58.15 -6.55
C HIS A 42 13.79 57.32 -5.89
N VAL A 43 13.50 56.79 -4.70
CA VAL A 43 14.46 55.92 -3.99
C VAL A 43 14.01 54.47 -4.06
N ILE A 44 14.88 53.61 -4.53
CA ILE A 44 14.67 52.17 -4.62
C ILE A 44 15.56 51.50 -3.58
N PHE A 45 14.93 50.84 -2.60
CA PHE A 45 15.63 50.01 -1.61
C PHE A 45 15.62 48.56 -2.02
N LEU A 46 16.78 47.96 -2.15
CA LEU A 46 16.93 46.54 -2.34
C LEU A 46 17.31 45.90 -1.00
N SER A 47 16.44 45.01 -0.49
CA SER A 47 16.64 44.38 0.83
C SER A 47 16.36 42.90 0.75
N ARG A 48 17.15 42.10 1.46
CA ARG A 48 16.96 40.64 1.58
C ARG A 48 16.00 40.27 2.72
N SER A 49 15.73 41.22 3.64
CA SER A 49 14.77 41.01 4.72
C SER A 49 13.64 42.03 4.60
N PHE A 50 12.45 41.60 5.06
CA PHE A 50 11.33 42.54 5.16
C PHE A 50 11.64 43.63 6.19
N TRP A 51 11.45 44.87 5.79
CA TRP A 51 11.57 46.02 6.67
C TRP A 51 10.35 46.89 6.50
N GLN A 52 9.56 47.02 7.57
CA GLN A 52 8.40 47.88 7.57
C GLN A 52 8.83 49.29 7.95
N LEU A 53 8.80 50.18 6.98
CA LEU A 53 9.06 51.60 7.25
C LEU A 53 7.89 52.18 8.05
N PRO A 54 8.11 52.81 9.17
CA PRO A 54 7.06 53.49 9.94
C PRO A 54 6.55 54.80 9.27
N ILE A 55 6.61 54.85 7.91
CA ILE A 55 6.35 56.05 7.11
C ILE A 55 5.26 55.83 6.06
N GLN A 56 4.47 54.79 6.18
CA GLN A 56 3.38 54.49 5.22
C GLN A 56 2.40 55.68 5.06
N ASP A 57 2.23 56.48 6.09
CA ASP A 57 1.33 57.65 6.10
C ASP A 57 1.97 58.94 5.55
N LEU A 58 3.27 58.92 5.26
CA LEU A 58 4.03 60.13 4.91
C LEU A 58 4.51 60.20 3.46
N MET A 59 4.56 59.08 2.74
CA MET A 59 5.07 58.96 1.37
C MET A 59 4.34 57.88 0.57
N HIS A 60 4.31 58.04 -0.75
CA HIS A 60 3.87 56.94 -1.64
C HIS A 60 4.94 55.86 -1.67
N VAL A 61 4.73 54.77 -0.93
CA VAL A 61 5.63 53.62 -0.89
C VAL A 61 5.00 52.49 -1.69
N CYS A 62 5.72 51.99 -2.71
CA CYS A 62 5.36 50.79 -3.42
C CYS A 62 6.25 49.64 -2.92
N TYR A 63 5.65 48.58 -2.40
CA TYR A 63 6.36 47.38 -2.00
C TYR A 63 6.31 46.34 -3.14
N ILE A 64 7.48 45.94 -3.59
CA ILE A 64 7.64 44.77 -4.46
C ILE A 64 8.04 43.60 -3.57
N SER A 65 7.17 42.64 -3.43
CA SER A 65 7.40 41.48 -2.57
C SER A 65 8.28 40.41 -3.28
N LYS A 66 8.76 39.45 -2.52
CA LYS A 66 9.50 38.31 -3.15
C LYS A 66 8.65 37.53 -4.14
N GLU A 67 7.34 37.48 -3.92
CA GLU A 67 6.37 36.80 -4.78
C GLU A 67 6.28 37.42 -6.17
N ASP A 68 6.51 38.74 -6.28
CA ASP A 68 6.52 39.47 -7.55
C ASP A 68 7.74 39.12 -8.43
N PHE A 69 8.80 38.54 -7.82
CA PHE A 69 10.00 38.10 -8.55
C PHE A 69 9.94 36.63 -8.99
N PHE A 70 8.91 35.86 -8.57
CA PHE A 70 8.76 34.49 -9.03
C PHE A 70 8.11 34.44 -10.41
N LEU A 71 8.81 33.82 -11.35
CA LEU A 71 8.35 33.67 -12.72
C LEU A 71 7.12 32.74 -12.77
N ARG A 72 6.03 33.24 -13.28
CA ARG A 72 4.84 32.45 -13.61
C ARG A 72 5.07 31.73 -14.90
N LYS A 73 4.19 30.78 -15.26
CA LYS A 73 4.32 30.02 -16.51
C LYS A 73 4.43 30.91 -17.76
N GLU A 74 3.70 32.04 -17.77
CA GLU A 74 3.73 33.04 -18.83
C GLU A 74 5.11 33.72 -18.90
N ASP A 75 5.65 34.14 -17.78
CA ASP A 75 6.96 34.77 -17.66
C ASP A 75 8.08 33.80 -18.08
N ILE A 76 7.95 32.51 -17.73
CA ILE A 76 8.89 31.45 -18.13
C ILE A 76 8.89 31.26 -19.63
N ILE A 77 7.72 31.30 -20.27
CA ILE A 77 7.62 31.22 -21.74
C ILE A 77 8.29 32.42 -22.40
N CYS A 78 8.00 33.63 -21.91
CA CYS A 78 8.63 34.84 -22.44
C CYS A 78 10.15 34.82 -22.25
N PHE A 79 10.62 34.39 -21.06
CA PHE A 79 12.04 34.29 -20.78
C PHE A 79 12.75 33.26 -21.68
N ALA A 80 12.08 32.13 -21.98
CA ALA A 80 12.58 31.13 -22.89
C ALA A 80 12.67 31.66 -24.33
N GLU A 81 11.63 32.40 -24.78
CA GLU A 81 11.63 33.03 -26.10
C GLU A 81 12.77 34.03 -26.29
N GLU A 82 13.08 34.84 -25.28
CA GLU A 82 14.25 35.74 -25.26
C GLU A 82 15.59 35.00 -25.42
N LEU A 83 15.64 33.77 -24.91
CA LEU A 83 16.80 32.87 -25.05
C LEU A 83 16.78 32.05 -26.37
N GLY A 84 15.77 32.24 -27.24
CA GLY A 84 15.58 31.50 -28.47
C GLY A 84 15.08 30.06 -28.28
N ILE A 85 14.48 29.77 -27.11
CA ILE A 85 13.96 28.44 -26.75
C ILE A 85 12.43 28.45 -26.84
N SER A 86 11.87 27.51 -27.64
CA SER A 86 10.42 27.33 -27.70
C SER A 86 9.92 26.37 -26.67
N LEU A 87 9.01 26.79 -25.76
CA LEU A 87 8.40 26.00 -24.71
C LEU A 87 6.92 25.74 -24.97
N THR A 88 6.49 24.53 -24.66
CA THR A 88 5.06 24.24 -24.51
C THR A 88 4.56 24.67 -23.14
N GLU A 89 3.27 24.99 -23.03
CA GLU A 89 2.65 25.35 -21.75
C GLU A 89 2.86 24.28 -20.65
N LYS A 90 2.83 23.00 -21.02
CA LYS A 90 3.10 21.89 -20.10
C LYS A 90 4.53 21.89 -19.55
N GLN A 91 5.51 22.20 -20.40
CA GLN A 91 6.91 22.31 -19.98
C GLN A 91 7.12 23.52 -19.06
N ALA A 92 6.53 24.66 -19.37
CA ALA A 92 6.59 25.85 -18.53
C ALA A 92 5.95 25.59 -17.15
N MET A 93 4.78 24.94 -17.10
CA MET A 93 4.15 24.54 -15.84
C MET A 93 5.01 23.55 -15.03
N HIS A 94 5.66 22.62 -15.71
CA HIS A 94 6.58 21.67 -15.05
C HIS A 94 7.77 22.42 -14.45
N ILE A 95 8.44 23.26 -15.21
CA ILE A 95 9.58 24.08 -14.73
C ILE A 95 9.14 24.96 -13.56
N GLN A 96 7.98 25.62 -13.64
CA GLN A 96 7.45 26.43 -12.56
C GLN A 96 7.24 25.62 -11.28
N LYS A 97 6.65 24.42 -11.40
CA LYS A 97 6.39 23.53 -10.28
C LYS A 97 7.69 23.07 -9.60
N GLU A 98 8.68 22.66 -10.38
CA GLU A 98 9.97 22.16 -9.86
C GLU A 98 10.80 23.28 -9.22
N THR A 99 10.85 24.46 -9.84
CA THR A 99 11.71 25.57 -9.42
C THR A 99 11.03 26.57 -8.47
N GLY A 100 9.72 26.48 -8.29
CA GLY A 100 8.92 27.49 -7.59
C GLY A 100 8.91 28.83 -8.32
N GLY A 101 9.33 28.89 -9.60
CA GLY A 101 9.47 30.13 -10.39
C GLY A 101 10.72 30.95 -10.06
N TRP A 102 11.68 30.42 -9.28
CA TRP A 102 12.89 31.17 -8.99
C TRP A 102 13.79 31.26 -10.22
N ALA A 103 14.01 32.50 -10.68
CA ALA A 103 14.67 32.81 -11.97
C ALA A 103 16.00 32.11 -12.20
N ALA A 104 16.84 31.97 -11.14
CA ALA A 104 18.14 31.28 -11.23
C ALA A 104 17.99 29.80 -11.62
N PHE A 105 16.99 29.10 -11.05
CA PHE A 105 16.72 27.69 -11.38
C PHE A 105 15.97 27.56 -12.69
N VAL A 106 15.04 28.46 -12.99
CA VAL A 106 14.40 28.54 -14.30
C VAL A 106 15.43 28.68 -15.41
N SER A 107 16.40 29.61 -15.25
CA SER A 107 17.52 29.79 -16.21
C SER A 107 18.32 28.50 -16.39
N LEU A 108 18.60 27.79 -15.29
CA LEU A 108 19.35 26.52 -15.37
C LEU A 108 18.59 25.44 -16.13
N TYR A 109 17.26 25.32 -15.93
CA TYR A 109 16.41 24.41 -16.69
C TYR A 109 16.38 24.75 -18.18
N LEU A 110 16.25 26.04 -18.51
CA LEU A 110 16.25 26.51 -19.89
C LEU A 110 17.59 26.24 -20.59
N GLN A 111 18.72 26.50 -19.91
CA GLN A 111 20.06 26.23 -20.43
C GLN A 111 20.33 24.74 -20.64
N ASN A 112 19.66 23.86 -19.88
CA ASN A 112 19.78 22.40 -20.03
C ASN A 112 18.78 21.82 -21.04
N GLY A 113 18.22 22.63 -21.95
CA GLY A 113 17.30 22.17 -23.00
C GLY A 113 15.93 21.74 -22.49
N CYS A 114 15.50 22.25 -21.32
CA CYS A 114 14.22 21.92 -20.68
C CYS A 114 14.06 20.43 -20.27
N GLU A 115 15.15 19.68 -20.25
CA GLU A 115 15.21 18.34 -19.70
C GLU A 115 15.51 18.40 -18.19
N GLU A 116 15.33 17.29 -17.47
CA GLU A 116 15.69 17.18 -16.06
C GLU A 116 17.15 17.58 -15.86
N VAL A 117 17.38 18.57 -15.02
CA VAL A 117 18.72 19.03 -14.68
C VAL A 117 19.38 18.02 -13.75
N GLU A 118 20.65 17.71 -14.01
CA GLU A 118 21.40 16.81 -13.14
C GLU A 118 21.40 17.32 -11.68
N TRP A 119 21.04 16.45 -10.76
CA TRP A 119 20.93 16.76 -9.34
C TRP A 119 22.21 17.43 -8.77
N GLU A 120 23.39 17.02 -9.22
CA GLU A 120 24.65 17.60 -8.78
C GLU A 120 24.75 19.09 -9.09
N LYS A 121 24.27 19.56 -10.24
CA LYS A 121 24.25 20.97 -10.61
C LYS A 121 23.25 21.77 -9.77
N LEU A 122 22.05 21.22 -9.60
CA LEU A 122 21.00 21.82 -8.78
C LEU A 122 21.44 21.95 -7.31
N SER A 123 22.00 20.87 -6.74
CA SER A 123 22.42 20.85 -5.34
C SER A 123 23.59 21.79 -5.07
N ARG A 124 24.55 21.95 -6.00
CA ARG A 124 25.63 22.94 -5.88
C ARG A 124 25.10 24.36 -5.90
N LEU A 125 24.19 24.66 -6.81
CA LEU A 125 23.57 25.98 -6.89
C LEU A 125 22.77 26.31 -5.61
N MET A 126 22.01 25.34 -5.08
CA MET A 126 21.31 25.48 -3.80
C MET A 126 22.27 25.68 -2.63
N GLU A 127 23.40 24.97 -2.63
CA GLU A 127 24.45 25.14 -1.59
C GLU A 127 25.00 26.56 -1.59
N ASP A 128 25.36 27.10 -2.78
CA ASP A 128 26.01 28.40 -2.88
C ASP A 128 25.05 29.58 -2.75
N LEU A 129 23.87 29.51 -3.37
CA LEU A 129 22.90 30.60 -3.35
C LEU A 129 22.07 30.66 -2.06
N PHE A 130 21.83 29.52 -1.45
CA PHE A 130 20.90 29.38 -0.34
C PHE A 130 21.58 28.90 0.95
N TRP A 131 22.08 27.65 1.00
CA TRP A 131 22.41 26.96 2.24
C TRP A 131 23.56 27.58 3.03
N ARG A 132 24.69 27.92 2.36
CA ARG A 132 25.87 28.52 3.03
C ARG A 132 25.60 29.84 3.69
N ARG A 133 24.55 30.53 3.27
CA ARG A 133 24.21 31.87 3.74
C ARG A 133 23.27 31.86 4.94
N GLN A 134 22.70 30.69 5.30
CA GLN A 134 21.79 30.57 6.41
C GLN A 134 22.54 30.38 7.73
N GLU A 135 21.96 30.90 8.81
CA GLU A 135 22.40 30.66 10.18
C GLU A 135 22.24 29.19 10.54
N ASP A 136 23.11 28.65 11.40
CA ASP A 136 23.08 27.23 11.76
C ASP A 136 21.78 26.84 12.50
N ILE A 137 21.21 27.77 13.24
CA ILE A 137 19.93 27.61 13.92
C ILE A 137 18.81 27.40 12.88
N LEU A 138 18.76 28.28 11.86
CA LEU A 138 17.79 28.16 10.76
C LEU A 138 18.01 26.88 9.94
N LYS A 139 19.26 26.50 9.67
CA LYS A 139 19.60 25.23 9.02
C LYS A 139 19.00 24.03 9.77
N LYS A 140 19.17 24.03 11.11
CA LYS A 140 18.60 22.98 11.97
C LYS A 140 17.07 22.93 11.88
N ALA A 141 16.41 24.08 11.94
CA ALA A 141 14.96 24.19 11.81
C ALA A 141 14.47 23.67 10.46
N LEU A 142 15.11 24.09 9.36
CA LEU A 142 14.76 23.64 8.00
C LEU A 142 14.92 22.13 7.82
N LEU A 143 15.96 21.50 8.38
CA LEU A 143 16.16 20.05 8.33
C LEU A 143 15.03 19.31 9.05
N ARG A 144 14.53 19.83 10.18
CA ARG A 144 13.37 19.24 10.89
C ARG A 144 12.08 19.35 10.07
N LEU A 145 11.89 20.46 9.35
CA LEU A 145 10.70 20.70 8.53
C LEU A 145 10.74 20.02 7.15
N ALA A 146 11.89 19.55 6.71
CA ALA A 146 12.08 18.95 5.37
C ALA A 146 11.18 17.73 5.09
N GLN A 147 10.70 17.03 6.12
CA GLN A 147 9.81 15.89 5.99
C GLN A 147 8.40 16.27 5.50
N PHE A 148 8.03 17.53 5.62
CA PHE A 148 6.68 18.04 5.32
C PHE A 148 6.68 18.81 4.00
N GLU A 149 5.62 18.66 3.21
CA GLU A 149 5.39 19.46 2.01
C GLU A 149 4.86 20.85 2.36
N THR A 150 4.02 20.87 3.38
CA THR A 150 3.45 22.11 3.93
C THR A 150 3.60 22.13 5.44
N VAL A 151 3.87 23.26 5.99
CA VAL A 151 3.99 23.46 7.45
C VAL A 151 3.11 24.62 7.91
N ASP A 152 2.35 24.42 8.95
CA ASP A 152 1.61 25.46 9.62
C ASP A 152 2.35 26.02 10.84
N VAL A 153 1.79 27.04 11.47
CA VAL A 153 2.41 27.72 12.61
C VAL A 153 2.56 26.78 13.82
N GLU A 154 1.63 25.85 14.02
CA GLU A 154 1.69 24.90 15.12
C GLU A 154 2.82 23.89 14.92
N MET A 155 2.98 23.35 13.71
CA MET A 155 4.11 22.49 13.33
C MET A 155 5.43 23.21 13.55
N VAL A 156 5.56 24.44 13.06
CA VAL A 156 6.77 25.25 13.24
C VAL A 156 7.09 25.39 14.72
N ARG A 157 6.11 25.79 15.54
CA ARG A 157 6.29 25.96 16.98
C ARG A 157 6.78 24.68 17.64
N THR A 158 6.04 23.57 17.46
CA THR A 158 6.34 22.29 18.13
C THR A 158 7.67 21.70 17.72
N LEU A 159 8.03 21.80 16.42
CA LEU A 159 9.27 21.23 15.91
C LEU A 159 10.50 22.10 16.15
N THR A 160 10.34 23.38 16.51
CA THR A 160 11.46 24.32 16.62
C THR A 160 11.52 25.10 17.95
N GLU A 161 10.62 24.85 18.90
CA GLU A 161 10.51 25.57 20.18
C GLU A 161 11.81 25.62 21.02
N ASP A 162 12.66 24.58 20.86
CA ASP A 162 13.96 24.47 21.53
C ASP A 162 15.10 25.21 20.79
N ILE A 163 14.84 25.78 19.62
CA ILE A 163 15.87 26.44 18.80
C ILE A 163 15.60 27.93 18.60
N ALA A 164 14.34 28.34 18.39
CA ALA A 164 13.98 29.74 18.17
C ALA A 164 12.52 30.01 18.55
N ASP A 165 12.21 31.27 18.89
CA ASP A 165 10.83 31.66 19.08
C ASP A 165 10.08 31.83 17.75
N LEU A 166 8.74 31.84 17.83
CA LEU A 166 7.87 31.92 16.63
C LEU A 166 8.06 33.21 15.85
N LYS A 167 8.41 34.35 16.52
CA LYS A 167 8.61 35.62 15.85
C LYS A 167 9.85 35.56 14.98
N GLN A 168 10.96 35.08 15.53
CA GLN A 168 12.22 34.87 14.80
C GLN A 168 12.05 33.87 13.63
N MET A 169 11.34 32.80 13.86
CA MET A 169 11.03 31.83 12.79
C MET A 169 10.19 32.46 11.68
N GLY A 170 9.19 33.28 12.04
CA GLY A 170 8.36 33.98 11.05
C GLY A 170 9.17 34.97 10.22
N GLU A 171 10.08 35.73 10.82
CA GLU A 171 10.98 36.63 10.12
C GLU A 171 11.90 35.89 9.14
N TRP A 172 12.49 34.76 9.57
CA TRP A 172 13.31 33.91 8.71
C TRP A 172 12.52 33.33 7.55
N PHE A 173 11.34 32.76 7.82
CA PHE A 173 10.51 32.12 6.76
C PHE A 173 10.02 33.14 5.74
N TYR A 174 9.71 34.35 6.17
CA TYR A 174 9.36 35.41 5.25
C TYR A 174 10.53 35.79 4.33
N SER A 175 11.76 35.74 4.82
CA SER A 175 12.96 36.06 4.04
C SER A 175 13.42 34.96 3.10
N LEU A 176 12.96 33.69 3.30
CA LEU A 176 13.39 32.56 2.49
C LEU A 176 12.73 32.56 1.10
N PRO A 177 13.53 32.57 0.01
CA PRO A 177 12.97 32.73 -1.35
C PRO A 177 12.16 31.52 -1.85
N LEU A 178 12.42 30.32 -1.35
CA LEU A 178 11.80 29.07 -1.81
C LEU A 178 10.70 28.57 -0.88
N LEU A 179 10.29 29.39 0.07
CA LEU A 179 9.21 29.13 1.00
C LEU A 179 8.07 30.11 0.72
N HIS A 180 6.94 29.58 0.27
CA HIS A 180 5.75 30.36 -0.06
C HIS A 180 4.70 30.24 1.04
N TYR A 181 4.09 31.37 1.45
CA TYR A 181 2.96 31.36 2.38
C TYR A 181 1.64 31.37 1.64
N ASP A 182 0.87 30.30 1.78
CA ASP A 182 -0.51 30.19 1.29
C ASP A 182 -1.45 30.80 2.33
N ALA A 183 -1.91 32.02 2.06
CA ALA A 183 -2.78 32.77 2.96
C ALA A 183 -4.18 32.16 3.11
N GLU A 184 -4.69 31.45 2.08
CA GLU A 184 -5.99 30.80 2.14
C GLU A 184 -5.96 29.60 3.10
N ARG A 185 -4.88 28.81 3.05
CA ARG A 185 -4.68 27.62 3.90
C ARG A 185 -3.92 27.91 5.18
N GLN A 186 -3.40 29.12 5.36
CA GLN A 186 -2.56 29.52 6.49
C GLN A 186 -1.34 28.59 6.71
N ARG A 187 -0.69 28.21 5.61
CA ARG A 187 0.44 27.26 5.61
C ARG A 187 1.60 27.77 4.78
N TYR A 188 2.80 27.42 5.20
CA TYR A 188 4.00 27.57 4.38
C TYR A 188 4.17 26.32 3.51
N CYS A 189 4.39 26.52 2.22
CA CYS A 189 4.66 25.48 1.25
C CYS A 189 6.14 25.51 0.86
N LEU A 190 6.82 24.39 1.05
CA LEU A 190 8.19 24.21 0.57
C LEU A 190 8.12 23.83 -0.92
N CYS A 191 8.83 24.55 -1.78
CA CYS A 191 8.93 24.11 -3.17
C CYS A 191 9.66 22.76 -3.25
N ALA A 192 9.34 21.95 -4.27
CA ALA A 192 9.87 20.60 -4.41
C ALA A 192 11.40 20.57 -4.36
N LEU A 193 12.06 21.47 -5.08
CA LEU A 193 13.51 21.57 -5.13
C LEU A 193 14.13 21.86 -3.75
N LEU A 194 13.56 22.79 -2.96
CA LEU A 194 14.04 23.07 -1.61
C LEU A 194 13.91 21.85 -0.72
N ARG A 195 12.75 21.19 -0.77
CA ARG A 195 12.48 20.00 0.04
C ARG A 195 13.43 18.86 -0.30
N GLU A 196 13.65 18.55 -1.58
CA GLU A 196 14.62 17.53 -2.01
C GLU A 196 16.04 17.88 -1.56
N PHE A 197 16.44 19.13 -1.69
CA PHE A 197 17.76 19.56 -1.22
C PHE A 197 17.91 19.40 0.29
N LEU A 198 16.89 19.80 1.08
CA LEU A 198 16.92 19.64 2.54
C LEU A 198 16.94 18.16 2.95
N LEU A 199 16.18 17.30 2.27
CA LEU A 199 16.21 15.84 2.49
C LEU A 199 17.58 15.25 2.14
N TYR A 200 18.20 15.70 1.04
CA TYR A 200 19.55 15.31 0.69
C TYR A 200 20.57 15.75 1.76
N ARG A 201 20.47 16.99 2.25
CA ARG A 201 21.32 17.50 3.34
C ARG A 201 21.10 16.72 4.62
N LEU A 202 19.86 16.41 4.98
CA LEU A 202 19.54 15.60 6.14
C LEU A 202 20.11 14.20 6.04
N HIS A 203 20.00 13.55 4.88
CA HIS A 203 20.55 12.22 4.65
C HIS A 203 22.08 12.18 4.81
N ASN A 204 22.78 13.25 4.44
CA ASN A 204 24.25 13.39 4.57
C ASN A 204 24.69 14.08 5.87
N ALA A 205 23.77 14.38 6.78
CA ALA A 205 24.07 14.99 8.07
C ALA A 205 24.61 13.95 9.08
N SER A 206 25.13 14.42 10.22
CA SER A 206 25.51 13.53 11.32
C SER A 206 24.30 12.70 11.80
N PHE A 207 24.58 11.53 12.34
CA PHE A 207 23.54 10.65 12.90
C PHE A 207 22.68 11.39 13.95
N LEU A 208 23.29 12.20 14.81
CA LEU A 208 22.56 12.98 15.82
C LEU A 208 21.58 14.00 15.19
N THR A 209 21.97 14.63 14.08
CA THR A 209 21.10 15.55 13.35
C THR A 209 19.94 14.81 12.68
N GLN A 210 20.23 13.66 12.07
CA GLN A 210 19.19 12.82 11.48
C GLN A 210 18.23 12.32 12.55
N TRP A 211 18.76 11.82 13.67
CA TRP A 211 17.96 11.31 14.77
C TRP A 211 17.03 12.41 15.34
N ASP A 212 17.57 13.60 15.64
CA ASP A 212 16.79 14.74 16.15
C ASP A 212 15.65 15.12 15.20
N SER A 213 15.93 15.20 13.89
CA SER A 213 14.93 15.57 12.89
C SER A 213 13.85 14.50 12.73
N TYR A 214 14.22 13.25 12.54
CA TYR A 214 13.26 12.15 12.31
C TYR A 214 12.48 11.79 13.59
N HIS A 215 13.12 11.84 14.75
CA HIS A 215 12.45 11.61 16.03
C HIS A 215 11.34 12.65 16.28
N ARG A 216 11.64 13.95 16.12
CA ARG A 216 10.64 15.02 16.30
C ARG A 216 9.49 14.92 15.30
N CYS A 217 9.79 14.65 14.03
CA CYS A 217 8.78 14.40 13.03
C CYS A 217 7.90 13.20 13.40
N GLY A 218 8.51 12.10 13.87
CA GLY A 218 7.80 10.92 14.33
C GLY A 218 6.87 11.23 15.51
N CYS A 219 7.33 12.00 16.50
CA CYS A 219 6.52 12.47 17.62
C CYS A 219 5.33 13.30 17.14
N TRP A 220 5.58 14.27 16.25
CA TRP A 220 4.51 15.07 15.66
C TRP A 220 3.44 14.20 14.98
N TYR A 221 3.85 13.31 14.07
CA TYR A 221 2.92 12.43 13.37
C TYR A 221 2.15 11.52 14.32
N ARG A 222 2.80 11.00 15.36
CA ARG A 222 2.15 10.16 16.39
C ARG A 222 1.06 10.91 17.13
N GLU A 223 1.33 12.13 17.57
CA GLU A 223 0.40 12.99 18.32
C GLU A 223 -0.81 13.41 17.47
N HIS A 224 -0.65 13.46 16.15
CA HIS A 224 -1.71 13.78 15.20
C HIS A 224 -2.39 12.55 14.58
N GLY A 225 -2.13 11.35 15.10
CA GLY A 225 -2.77 10.11 14.63
C GLY A 225 -2.28 9.60 13.28
N GLU A 226 -1.22 10.18 12.74
CA GLU A 226 -0.60 9.78 11.46
C GLU A 226 0.41 8.64 11.67
N THR A 227 -0.05 7.54 12.29
CA THR A 227 0.82 6.45 12.78
C THR A 227 1.76 5.90 11.71
N LYS A 228 1.30 5.72 10.47
CA LYS A 228 2.16 5.23 9.37
C LYS A 228 3.37 6.12 9.13
N LYS A 229 3.16 7.43 9.10
CA LYS A 229 4.25 8.40 8.91
C LYS A 229 5.15 8.47 10.13
N ALA A 230 4.57 8.34 11.34
CA ALA A 230 5.34 8.28 12.57
C ALA A 230 6.30 7.08 12.59
N VAL A 231 5.80 5.87 12.32
CA VAL A 231 6.60 4.65 12.26
C VAL A 231 7.69 4.76 11.19
N ALA A 232 7.35 5.27 10.00
CA ALA A 232 8.32 5.47 8.93
C ALA A 232 9.45 6.45 9.31
N ALA A 233 9.11 7.53 10.02
CA ALA A 233 10.09 8.50 10.49
C ALA A 233 11.01 7.89 11.56
N PHE A 234 10.46 7.25 12.58
CA PHE A 234 11.24 6.58 13.64
C PHE A 234 12.14 5.47 13.08
N TYR A 235 11.66 4.71 12.11
CA TYR A 235 12.42 3.63 11.51
C TYR A 235 13.69 4.12 10.77
N LYS A 236 13.64 5.29 10.14
CA LYS A 236 14.82 5.86 9.43
C LYS A 236 16.03 6.06 10.33
N VAL A 237 15.82 6.21 11.63
CA VAL A 237 16.87 6.41 12.63
C VAL A 237 16.92 5.29 13.67
N LEU A 238 16.23 4.19 13.43
CA LEU A 238 16.15 3.02 14.30
C LEU A 238 15.71 3.38 15.73
N ASP A 239 14.80 4.35 15.85
CA ASP A 239 14.18 4.71 17.13
C ASP A 239 13.09 3.70 17.49
N TYR A 240 13.51 2.57 18.03
CA TYR A 240 12.60 1.48 18.42
C TYR A 240 11.62 1.90 19.50
N ALA A 241 12.04 2.78 20.43
CA ALA A 241 11.15 3.32 21.45
C ALA A 241 10.03 4.17 20.84
N GLY A 242 10.37 4.99 19.86
CA GLY A 242 9.41 5.76 19.08
C GLY A 242 8.41 4.85 18.36
N ILE A 243 8.88 3.81 17.66
CA ILE A 243 8.02 2.85 16.96
C ILE A 243 7.07 2.16 17.92
N LEU A 244 7.59 1.58 19.02
CA LEU A 244 6.80 0.83 19.98
C LEU A 244 5.83 1.70 20.79
N SER A 245 6.08 3.01 20.87
CA SER A 245 5.17 3.98 21.49
C SER A 245 3.96 4.37 20.64
N CYS A 246 3.96 4.00 19.35
CA CYS A 246 2.86 4.27 18.45
C CYS A 246 1.67 3.35 18.72
N ASP A 247 0.47 3.81 18.41
CA ASP A 247 -0.69 2.91 18.29
C ASP A 247 -0.57 2.11 16.99
N LEU A 248 -0.17 0.85 17.11
CA LEU A 248 0.05 -0.06 16.00
C LEU A 248 -1.24 -0.77 15.52
N THR A 249 -2.40 -0.38 16.03
CA THR A 249 -3.70 -0.96 15.67
C THR A 249 -4.01 -0.77 14.18
N GLY A 250 -4.47 -1.81 13.52
CA GLY A 250 -4.91 -1.78 12.13
C GLY A 250 -3.77 -1.70 11.08
N LEU A 251 -2.52 -1.85 11.50
CA LEU A 251 -1.36 -1.72 10.62
C LEU A 251 -0.81 -3.04 10.07
N LEU A 252 -1.44 -4.17 10.39
CA LEU A 252 -0.93 -5.51 10.16
C LEU A 252 -0.40 -5.78 8.74
N PHE A 253 -1.04 -5.24 7.71
CA PHE A 253 -0.65 -5.45 6.30
C PHE A 253 -0.17 -4.17 5.62
N GLU A 254 0.08 -3.11 6.38
CA GLU A 254 0.52 -1.85 5.82
C GLU A 254 2.01 -1.85 5.47
N LYS A 255 2.36 -0.99 4.50
CA LYS A 255 3.74 -0.74 4.12
C LYS A 255 4.16 0.66 4.53
N PHE A 256 5.36 0.76 5.09
CA PHE A 256 5.97 2.00 5.55
C PHE A 256 7.17 2.30 4.65
N ASP A 257 7.03 3.23 3.74
CA ASP A 257 8.13 3.63 2.85
C ASP A 257 8.85 2.43 2.17
N LYS A 258 8.05 1.45 1.69
CA LYS A 258 8.43 0.15 1.08
C LYS A 258 8.72 -1.01 2.04
N LEU A 259 8.83 -0.77 3.34
CA LEU A 259 9.00 -1.83 4.34
C LEU A 259 7.65 -2.39 4.77
N SER A 260 7.59 -3.68 5.01
CA SER A 260 6.43 -4.32 5.61
C SER A 260 6.47 -4.19 7.13
N TYR A 261 5.31 -4.30 7.74
CA TYR A 261 5.19 -4.34 9.20
C TYR A 261 5.97 -5.51 9.82
N THR A 262 6.01 -6.63 9.12
CA THR A 262 6.75 -7.84 9.50
C THR A 262 8.27 -7.64 9.47
N GLU A 263 8.78 -6.89 8.49
CA GLU A 263 10.21 -6.53 8.45
C GLU A 263 10.59 -5.66 9.66
N ILE A 264 9.74 -4.70 10.03
CA ILE A 264 9.92 -3.87 11.25
C ILE A 264 9.89 -4.75 12.51
N ALA A 265 8.96 -5.71 12.59
CA ALA A 265 8.89 -6.65 13.70
C ALA A 265 10.17 -7.50 13.84
N GLY A 266 10.70 -7.98 12.72
CA GLY A 266 11.98 -8.71 12.67
C GLY A 266 13.17 -7.86 13.11
N GLU A 267 13.21 -6.59 12.73
CA GLU A 267 14.25 -5.65 13.19
C GLU A 267 14.17 -5.40 14.71
N ILE A 268 12.97 -5.19 15.23
CA ILE A 268 12.74 -5.00 16.68
C ILE A 268 13.13 -6.24 17.45
N LEU A 269 12.80 -7.44 16.96
CA LEU A 269 13.20 -8.69 17.58
C LEU A 269 14.72 -8.78 17.74
N ARG A 270 15.47 -8.50 16.66
CA ARG A 270 16.93 -8.67 16.61
C ARG A 270 17.74 -7.57 17.29
N HIS A 271 17.27 -6.33 17.23
CA HIS A 271 18.11 -5.17 17.52
C HIS A 271 17.55 -4.24 18.61
N CYS A 272 16.27 -4.33 18.97
CA CYS A 272 15.71 -3.48 20.02
C CYS A 272 16.22 -3.89 21.40
N PRO A 273 16.76 -2.96 22.21
CA PRO A 273 17.18 -3.25 23.57
C PRO A 273 16.05 -3.79 24.45
N MET A 274 16.38 -4.73 25.35
CA MET A 274 15.40 -5.36 26.25
C MET A 274 14.69 -4.34 27.13
N GLU A 275 15.41 -3.34 27.68
CA GLU A 275 14.81 -2.25 28.46
C GLU A 275 13.74 -1.47 27.70
N THR A 276 13.92 -1.30 26.39
CA THR A 276 12.92 -0.65 25.53
C THR A 276 11.72 -1.57 25.31
N LYS A 277 11.94 -2.87 25.06
CA LYS A 277 10.87 -3.86 24.91
C LYS A 277 9.99 -3.96 26.15
N GLN A 278 10.58 -3.94 27.35
CA GLN A 278 9.88 -3.99 28.64
C GLN A 278 8.88 -2.85 28.85
N ARG A 279 9.10 -1.69 28.22
CA ARG A 279 8.19 -0.53 28.32
C ARG A 279 6.94 -0.66 27.45
N TYR A 280 6.96 -1.54 26.45
CA TYR A 280 5.90 -1.61 25.44
C TYR A 280 5.43 -3.05 25.15
N PRO A 281 5.06 -3.85 26.17
CA PRO A 281 4.72 -5.26 25.97
C PRO A 281 3.50 -5.47 25.05
N LEU A 282 2.53 -4.56 25.10
CA LEU A 282 1.35 -4.63 24.22
C LEU A 282 1.73 -4.47 22.73
N SER A 283 2.63 -3.55 22.42
CA SER A 283 3.14 -3.38 21.05
C SER A 283 3.91 -4.62 20.59
N LEU A 284 4.65 -5.30 21.48
CA LEU A 284 5.31 -6.57 21.14
C LEU A 284 4.30 -7.66 20.77
N LEU A 285 3.19 -7.77 21.49
CA LEU A 285 2.14 -8.74 21.16
C LEU A 285 1.48 -8.46 19.82
N ARG A 286 1.27 -7.18 19.45
CA ARG A 286 0.80 -6.80 18.11
C ARG A 286 1.81 -7.19 17.02
N LEU A 287 3.10 -7.01 17.29
CA LEU A 287 4.16 -7.46 16.38
C LEU A 287 4.20 -8.98 16.23
N CYS A 288 3.97 -9.75 17.32
CA CYS A 288 3.81 -11.20 17.24
C CYS A 288 2.67 -11.58 16.29
N TYR A 289 1.53 -10.89 16.37
CA TYR A 289 0.42 -11.14 15.47
C TYR A 289 0.79 -10.90 13.99
N ALA A 290 1.54 -9.83 13.71
CA ALA A 290 2.03 -9.55 12.36
C ALA A 290 2.98 -10.62 11.83
N LEU A 291 3.94 -11.06 12.65
CA LEU A 291 4.88 -12.13 12.30
C LEU A 291 4.15 -13.44 11.96
N PHE A 292 3.15 -13.81 12.76
CA PHE A 292 2.35 -14.99 12.48
C PHE A 292 1.55 -14.87 11.20
N ALA A 293 0.87 -13.74 10.99
CA ALA A 293 0.07 -13.48 9.79
C ALA A 293 0.88 -13.55 8.49
N ASP A 294 2.16 -13.21 8.55
CA ASP A 294 3.09 -13.29 7.42
C ASP A 294 3.84 -14.63 7.33
N ALA A 295 3.46 -15.61 8.16
CA ALA A 295 4.07 -16.93 8.24
C ALA A 295 5.57 -16.93 8.66
N ALA A 296 6.02 -15.90 9.34
CA ALA A 296 7.34 -15.81 9.98
C ALA A 296 7.30 -16.54 11.34
N PHE A 297 7.04 -17.85 11.30
CA PHE A 297 6.72 -18.62 12.50
C PHE A 297 7.87 -18.73 13.51
N THR A 298 9.10 -18.72 13.04
CA THR A 298 10.29 -18.76 13.92
C THR A 298 10.44 -17.48 14.70
N GLU A 299 10.37 -16.34 14.02
CA GLU A 299 10.44 -15.01 14.62
C GLU A 299 9.24 -14.74 15.55
N TYR A 300 8.05 -15.19 15.14
CA TYR A 300 6.87 -15.15 15.98
C TYR A 300 7.09 -15.87 17.31
N GLN A 301 7.59 -17.10 17.29
CA GLN A 301 7.82 -17.89 18.49
C GLN A 301 8.85 -17.25 19.42
N GLN A 302 9.95 -16.75 18.84
CA GLN A 302 11.00 -16.06 19.60
C GLN A 302 10.46 -14.80 20.29
N LEU A 303 9.76 -13.94 19.56
CA LEU A 303 9.21 -12.71 20.13
C LEU A 303 8.11 -12.97 21.16
N LEU A 304 7.31 -14.03 20.96
CA LEU A 304 6.26 -14.44 21.87
C LEU A 304 6.84 -14.93 23.22
N GLU A 305 7.95 -15.67 23.22
CA GLU A 305 8.66 -16.11 24.42
C GLU A 305 9.26 -14.91 25.17
N GLU A 306 9.96 -14.01 24.45
CA GLU A 306 10.47 -12.76 25.05
C GLU A 306 9.34 -11.91 25.67
N ALA A 307 8.22 -11.76 24.97
CA ALA A 307 7.07 -11.01 25.47
C ALA A 307 6.46 -11.67 26.73
N LYS A 308 6.46 -13.01 26.81
CA LYS A 308 6.00 -13.73 27.99
C LYS A 308 6.82 -13.40 29.22
N ASP A 309 8.14 -13.47 29.09
CA ASP A 309 9.04 -13.20 30.20
C ASP A 309 8.86 -11.78 30.74
N ILE A 310 8.78 -10.80 29.84
CA ILE A 310 8.52 -9.39 30.16
C ILE A 310 7.18 -9.21 30.90
N ILE A 311 6.13 -9.89 30.44
CA ILE A 311 4.77 -9.77 31.00
C ILE A 311 4.67 -10.44 32.37
N CYS A 312 5.33 -11.60 32.52
CA CYS A 312 5.37 -12.30 33.80
C CYS A 312 6.10 -11.50 34.88
N ASP A 313 7.19 -10.82 34.54
CA ASP A 313 7.93 -9.94 35.44
C ASP A 313 7.08 -8.71 35.87
N GLY A 314 6.22 -8.20 34.96
CA GLY A 314 5.33 -7.07 35.20
C GLY A 314 4.09 -7.40 36.06
N ASN A 315 3.76 -8.67 36.23
CA ASN A 315 2.65 -9.19 37.05
C ASN A 315 1.26 -8.60 36.75
N ASP A 316 0.97 -8.31 35.45
CA ASP A 316 -0.33 -7.84 34.97
C ASP A 316 -1.17 -9.01 34.41
N PRO A 317 -2.27 -9.43 35.07
CA PRO A 317 -3.10 -10.56 34.64
C PRO A 317 -3.80 -10.27 33.30
N ASN A 318 -4.24 -9.03 33.02
CA ASN A 318 -4.90 -8.70 31.76
C ASN A 318 -3.90 -8.83 30.59
N LEU A 319 -2.70 -8.34 30.78
CA LEU A 319 -1.64 -8.42 29.76
C LEU A 319 -1.21 -9.87 29.50
N LEU A 320 -1.17 -10.70 30.55
CA LEU A 320 -0.94 -12.14 30.42
C LEU A 320 -2.10 -12.82 29.67
N GLY A 321 -3.33 -12.36 29.87
CA GLY A 321 -4.50 -12.79 29.10
C GLY A 321 -4.40 -12.43 27.62
N GLU A 322 -3.94 -11.23 27.30
CA GLU A 322 -3.63 -10.82 25.89
C GLU A 322 -2.54 -11.71 25.28
N TRP A 323 -1.50 -12.04 26.06
CA TRP A 323 -0.48 -12.98 25.61
C TRP A 323 -1.08 -14.35 25.29
N GLU A 324 -1.97 -14.90 26.14
CA GLU A 324 -2.65 -16.17 25.88
C GLU A 324 -3.49 -16.13 24.58
N LEU A 325 -4.14 -15.00 24.25
CA LEU A 325 -4.86 -14.85 23.01
C LEU A 325 -3.94 -14.94 21.78
N ILE A 326 -2.75 -14.34 21.84
CA ILE A 326 -1.75 -14.42 20.77
C ILE A 326 -1.09 -15.80 20.75
N ALA A 327 -0.79 -16.39 21.93
CA ALA A 327 -0.17 -17.70 22.05
C ALA A 327 -1.03 -18.83 21.48
N ALA A 328 -2.36 -18.66 21.45
CA ALA A 328 -3.28 -19.61 20.82
C ALA A 328 -2.92 -19.90 19.35
N PHE A 329 -2.27 -18.98 18.65
CA PHE A 329 -1.87 -19.17 17.26
C PHE A 329 -0.73 -20.17 17.06
N GLN A 330 0.04 -20.51 18.12
CA GLN A 330 1.02 -21.60 18.05
C GLN A 330 0.35 -22.93 17.70
N ASP A 331 -0.87 -23.12 18.18
CA ASP A 331 -1.65 -24.33 17.99
C ASP A 331 -2.59 -24.27 16.76
N PHE A 332 -2.60 -23.15 16.06
CA PHE A 332 -3.41 -23.01 14.83
C PHE A 332 -3.02 -24.07 13.78
N PRO A 333 -3.98 -24.76 13.15
CA PRO A 333 -5.44 -24.60 13.22
C PRO A 333 -6.16 -25.56 14.18
N ASN A 334 -5.51 -26.09 15.22
CA ASN A 334 -6.10 -27.01 16.19
C ASN A 334 -7.00 -26.26 17.18
N LEU A 335 -8.31 -26.24 16.92
CA LEU A 335 -9.30 -25.51 17.73
C LEU A 335 -9.35 -25.94 19.19
N GLU A 336 -9.18 -27.25 19.49
CA GLU A 336 -9.23 -27.76 20.87
C GLU A 336 -8.07 -27.24 21.74
N LYS A 337 -6.88 -27.11 21.13
CA LYS A 337 -5.73 -26.52 21.81
C LYS A 337 -5.84 -24.99 21.91
N MET A 338 -6.32 -24.34 20.85
CA MET A 338 -6.59 -22.89 20.90
C MET A 338 -7.61 -22.55 22.00
N GLU A 339 -8.64 -23.39 22.18
CA GLU A 339 -9.63 -23.25 23.25
C GLU A 339 -9.00 -23.21 24.63
N GLN A 340 -7.98 -24.05 24.89
CA GLN A 340 -7.28 -24.07 26.17
C GLN A 340 -6.61 -22.74 26.48
N HIS A 341 -6.01 -22.09 25.47
CA HIS A 341 -5.44 -20.74 25.60
C HIS A 341 -6.56 -19.72 25.91
N TYR A 342 -7.66 -19.74 25.20
CA TYR A 342 -8.78 -18.82 25.44
C TYR A 342 -9.43 -19.04 26.82
N GLN A 343 -9.47 -20.27 27.33
CA GLN A 343 -9.95 -20.56 28.68
C GLN A 343 -9.00 -19.99 29.74
N ARG A 344 -7.67 -20.04 29.53
CA ARG A 344 -6.69 -19.40 30.43
C ARG A 344 -6.84 -17.87 30.36
N ALA A 345 -6.95 -17.30 29.17
CA ALA A 345 -7.20 -15.87 29.00
C ALA A 345 -8.46 -15.41 29.76
N LYS A 346 -9.55 -16.18 29.68
CA LYS A 346 -10.82 -15.86 30.39
C LYS A 346 -10.68 -15.81 31.91
N ARG A 347 -9.76 -16.58 32.48
CA ARG A 347 -9.49 -16.56 33.95
C ARG A 347 -8.65 -15.35 34.36
N LEU A 348 -7.88 -14.80 33.44
CA LEU A 348 -6.92 -13.72 33.68
C LEU A 348 -7.51 -12.34 33.37
N MET A 349 -8.30 -12.24 32.28
CA MET A 349 -8.79 -10.97 31.79
C MET A 349 -10.05 -10.53 32.53
N THR A 350 -10.08 -9.28 32.93
CA THR A 350 -11.23 -8.61 33.56
C THR A 350 -11.95 -7.66 32.58
N ALA A 351 -11.32 -7.35 31.43
CA ALA A 351 -11.86 -6.51 30.36
C ALA A 351 -11.63 -7.19 28.99
N PRO A 352 -12.38 -6.82 27.96
CA PRO A 352 -12.13 -7.29 26.61
C PRO A 352 -10.73 -6.93 26.12
N SER A 353 -10.22 -7.73 25.17
CA SER A 353 -8.93 -7.51 24.53
C SER A 353 -8.82 -6.11 23.93
N VAL A 354 -7.65 -5.51 24.11
CA VAL A 354 -7.25 -4.24 23.46
C VAL A 354 -6.42 -4.47 22.21
N ILE A 355 -5.97 -5.71 21.95
CA ILE A 355 -5.28 -6.09 20.72
C ILE A 355 -6.31 -6.38 19.63
N PHE A 356 -7.25 -7.30 19.90
CA PHE A 356 -8.26 -7.71 18.93
C PHE A 356 -9.47 -6.79 18.96
N THR A 357 -9.30 -5.63 18.35
CA THR A 357 -10.34 -4.60 18.21
C THR A 357 -10.88 -4.56 16.77
N VAL A 358 -11.87 -3.73 16.53
CA VAL A 358 -12.46 -3.54 15.19
C VAL A 358 -11.43 -3.13 14.12
N GLY A 359 -10.34 -2.48 14.51
CA GLY A 359 -9.26 -2.08 13.61
C GLY A 359 -8.34 -3.22 13.18
N GLU A 360 -8.34 -4.35 13.92
CA GLU A 360 -7.48 -5.48 13.57
C GLU A 360 -8.20 -6.47 12.65
N PRO A 361 -7.51 -7.05 11.66
CA PRO A 361 -8.11 -8.05 10.80
C PRO A 361 -8.37 -9.35 11.57
N PHE A 362 -9.59 -9.87 11.46
CA PHE A 362 -9.93 -11.17 12.04
C PHE A 362 -9.18 -12.29 11.32
N LEU A 363 -8.56 -13.18 12.08
CA LEU A 363 -7.83 -14.35 11.61
C LEU A 363 -6.99 -14.09 10.33
N PHE A 364 -6.04 -13.16 10.47
CA PHE A 364 -5.02 -12.89 9.43
C PHE A 364 -5.59 -12.38 8.10
N GLY A 365 -6.75 -11.73 8.13
CA GLY A 365 -7.40 -11.25 6.91
C GLY A 365 -8.05 -12.33 6.06
N SER A 366 -8.21 -13.56 6.58
CA SER A 366 -8.91 -14.63 5.84
C SER A 366 -10.40 -14.34 5.72
N ILE A 367 -10.94 -14.62 4.53
CA ILE A 367 -12.37 -14.50 4.21
C ILE A 367 -13.09 -15.85 4.16
N SER A 368 -12.47 -16.92 4.67
CA SER A 368 -13.08 -18.27 4.66
C SER A 368 -12.66 -19.02 5.90
N MET A 369 -13.61 -19.41 6.72
CA MET A 369 -13.40 -20.22 7.90
C MET A 369 -13.17 -21.68 7.56
N TRP A 370 -13.86 -22.19 6.57
CA TRP A 370 -13.71 -23.54 6.06
C TRP A 370 -12.28 -23.81 5.56
N ARG A 371 -11.69 -22.85 4.86
CA ARG A 371 -10.29 -22.91 4.39
C ARG A 371 -9.24 -22.79 5.51
N LEU A 372 -9.61 -22.33 6.68
CA LEU A 372 -8.70 -22.26 7.82
C LEU A 372 -8.75 -23.53 8.69
N PHE A 373 -9.95 -24.05 8.94
CA PHE A 373 -10.16 -25.03 10.00
C PHE A 373 -10.56 -26.44 9.54
N TYR A 374 -10.99 -26.64 8.31
CA TYR A 374 -11.25 -27.97 7.81
C TYR A 374 -9.94 -28.63 7.36
N THR A 375 -9.30 -29.35 8.27
CA THR A 375 -7.93 -29.90 8.09
C THR A 375 -7.88 -31.42 8.06
N LYS A 376 -8.92 -32.11 8.54
CA LYS A 376 -8.95 -33.58 8.60
C LYS A 376 -10.21 -34.15 7.95
N PRO A 377 -10.08 -35.14 7.05
CA PRO A 377 -11.21 -35.82 6.45
C PRO A 377 -12.05 -36.55 7.50
N GLY A 378 -13.37 -36.45 7.42
CA GLY A 378 -14.31 -37.05 8.37
C GLY A 378 -14.61 -36.17 9.59
N GLU A 379 -14.04 -34.96 9.69
CA GLU A 379 -14.22 -34.08 10.83
C GLU A 379 -14.99 -32.77 10.49
N LEU A 380 -15.67 -32.68 9.34
CA LEU A 380 -16.33 -31.44 8.92
C LEU A 380 -17.36 -30.94 9.93
N GLU A 381 -18.29 -31.77 10.37
CA GLU A 381 -19.34 -31.42 11.32
C GLU A 381 -18.76 -31.22 12.75
N ARG A 382 -17.87 -32.09 13.19
CA ARG A 382 -17.17 -31.94 14.48
C ARG A 382 -16.41 -30.61 14.55
N THR A 383 -15.78 -30.22 13.46
CA THR A 383 -15.07 -28.94 13.38
C THR A 383 -16.07 -27.78 13.49
N ALA A 384 -17.25 -27.86 12.87
CA ALA A 384 -18.30 -26.86 12.98
C ALA A 384 -18.76 -26.66 14.43
N GLU A 385 -19.05 -27.76 15.15
CA GLU A 385 -19.46 -27.73 16.56
C GLU A 385 -18.36 -27.16 17.46
N THR A 386 -17.11 -27.59 17.24
CA THR A 386 -15.97 -27.10 18.01
C THR A 386 -15.73 -25.61 17.75
N LEU A 387 -15.80 -25.18 16.49
CA LEU A 387 -15.61 -23.79 16.14
C LEU A 387 -16.70 -22.87 16.75
N GLU A 388 -17.96 -23.33 16.78
CA GLU A 388 -19.03 -22.57 17.41
C GLU A 388 -18.75 -22.31 18.89
N ARG A 389 -18.35 -23.34 19.64
CA ARG A 389 -17.98 -23.22 21.05
C ARG A 389 -16.76 -22.34 21.27
N VAL A 390 -15.74 -22.51 20.46
CA VAL A 390 -14.50 -21.72 20.52
C VAL A 390 -14.76 -20.26 20.19
N MET A 391 -15.60 -19.97 19.19
CA MET A 391 -15.95 -18.60 18.81
C MET A 391 -16.82 -17.90 19.85
N GLN A 392 -17.71 -18.61 20.53
CA GLN A 392 -18.45 -18.04 21.67
C GLN A 392 -17.48 -17.56 22.75
N LEU A 393 -16.50 -18.39 23.11
CA LEU A 393 -15.48 -18.04 24.09
C LEU A 393 -14.62 -16.85 23.61
N TYR A 394 -14.08 -16.92 22.40
CA TYR A 394 -13.26 -15.87 21.80
C TYR A 394 -14.01 -14.54 21.74
N ASN A 395 -15.28 -14.53 21.29
CA ASN A 395 -16.10 -13.33 21.20
C ASN A 395 -16.36 -12.70 22.58
N SER A 396 -16.46 -13.51 23.64
CA SER A 396 -16.59 -12.98 24.99
C SER A 396 -15.33 -12.26 25.50
N LEU A 397 -14.14 -12.62 24.97
CA LEU A 397 -12.84 -12.03 25.30
C LEU A 397 -12.50 -10.81 24.43
N THR A 398 -13.09 -10.70 23.24
CA THR A 398 -12.70 -9.72 22.23
C THR A 398 -13.84 -8.78 21.81
N ALA A 399 -14.85 -8.64 22.68
CA ALA A 399 -16.06 -7.84 22.41
C ALA A 399 -16.73 -8.15 21.05
N GLY A 400 -16.67 -9.42 20.61
CA GLY A 400 -17.30 -9.88 19.39
C GLY A 400 -16.47 -9.70 18.11
N HIS A 401 -15.14 -9.59 18.22
CA HIS A 401 -14.24 -9.47 17.06
C HIS A 401 -14.39 -10.63 16.05
N GLY A 402 -14.75 -11.84 16.48
CA GLY A 402 -15.01 -13.00 15.62
C GLY A 402 -16.48 -13.24 15.26
N SER A 403 -17.37 -12.26 15.44
CA SER A 403 -18.81 -12.45 15.20
C SER A 403 -19.11 -12.84 13.76
N GLY A 404 -19.97 -13.87 13.61
CA GLY A 404 -20.37 -14.44 12.32
C GLY A 404 -19.42 -15.51 11.78
N ALA A 405 -18.28 -15.78 12.41
CA ALA A 405 -17.28 -16.73 11.91
C ALA A 405 -17.76 -18.19 11.97
N ALA A 406 -18.47 -18.58 13.03
CA ALA A 406 -19.04 -19.91 13.17
C ALA A 406 -20.15 -20.17 12.14
N GLU A 407 -21.04 -19.20 11.97
CA GLU A 407 -22.09 -19.23 10.95
C GLU A 407 -21.50 -19.29 9.53
N LEU A 408 -20.41 -18.52 9.29
CA LEU A 408 -19.71 -18.57 8.00
C LEU A 408 -19.16 -19.99 7.73
N TYR A 409 -18.49 -20.62 8.69
CA TYR A 409 -18.00 -21.97 8.53
C TYR A 409 -19.13 -22.96 8.22
N ARG A 410 -20.25 -22.92 9.00
CA ARG A 410 -21.42 -23.78 8.75
C ARG A 410 -22.02 -23.55 7.38
N GLY A 411 -22.16 -22.32 6.95
CA GLY A 411 -22.66 -21.98 5.62
C GLY A 411 -21.75 -22.49 4.50
N GLU A 412 -20.43 -22.34 4.65
CA GLU A 412 -19.45 -22.87 3.70
C GLU A 412 -19.48 -24.42 3.65
N ALA A 413 -19.59 -25.08 4.81
CA ALA A 413 -19.73 -26.52 4.89
C ALA A 413 -21.03 -27.02 4.23
N CYS A 414 -22.18 -26.40 4.52
CA CYS A 414 -23.46 -26.69 3.86
C CYS A 414 -23.39 -26.50 2.33
N CYS A 415 -22.75 -25.41 1.88
CA CYS A 415 -22.54 -25.16 0.45
C CYS A 415 -21.66 -26.25 -0.19
N ALA A 416 -20.60 -26.69 0.48
CA ALA A 416 -19.74 -27.78 0.03
C ALA A 416 -20.48 -29.13 -0.06
N GLN A 417 -21.42 -29.37 0.85
CA GLN A 417 -22.27 -30.59 0.88
C GLN A 417 -23.44 -30.53 -0.12
N GLY A 418 -23.71 -29.40 -0.77
CA GLY A 418 -24.86 -29.21 -1.65
C GLY A 418 -26.17 -28.87 -0.93
N ARG A 419 -26.13 -28.58 0.36
CA ARG A 419 -27.25 -28.09 1.17
C ARG A 419 -27.42 -26.56 0.98
N PHE A 420 -27.81 -26.19 -0.22
CA PHE A 420 -27.76 -24.78 -0.66
C PHE A 420 -28.73 -23.87 0.09
N ALA A 421 -29.89 -24.38 0.55
CA ALA A 421 -30.83 -23.59 1.34
C ALA A 421 -30.28 -23.26 2.73
N ASP A 422 -29.66 -24.24 3.41
CA ASP A 422 -29.01 -24.02 4.70
C ASP A 422 -27.81 -23.11 4.56
N ALA A 423 -27.03 -23.27 3.48
CA ALA A 423 -25.89 -22.39 3.17
C ALA A 423 -26.32 -20.91 3.00
N GLU A 424 -27.47 -20.66 2.39
CA GLU A 424 -28.01 -19.31 2.25
C GLU A 424 -28.41 -18.72 3.60
N ILE A 425 -29.10 -19.51 4.47
CA ILE A 425 -29.49 -19.10 5.82
C ILE A 425 -28.26 -18.72 6.64
N TYR A 426 -27.27 -19.61 6.74
CA TYR A 426 -26.03 -19.34 7.48
C TYR A 426 -25.22 -18.21 6.88
N GLY A 427 -25.22 -18.06 5.56
CA GLY A 427 -24.56 -16.97 4.86
C GLY A 427 -25.14 -15.61 5.27
N TYR A 428 -26.46 -15.46 5.36
CA TYR A 428 -27.09 -14.23 5.86
C TYR A 428 -26.88 -14.03 7.36
N GLN A 429 -26.91 -15.10 8.18
CA GLN A 429 -26.60 -15.00 9.61
C GLN A 429 -25.19 -14.47 9.83
N ALA A 430 -24.20 -15.03 9.11
CA ALA A 430 -22.81 -14.57 9.14
C ALA A 430 -22.70 -13.10 8.70
N LEU A 431 -23.38 -12.73 7.61
CA LEU A 431 -23.37 -11.38 7.07
C LEU A 431 -23.91 -10.36 8.10
N TYR A 432 -25.08 -10.61 8.67
CA TYR A 432 -25.68 -9.67 9.62
C TYR A 432 -24.91 -9.59 10.95
N ALA A 433 -24.44 -10.73 11.47
CA ALA A 433 -23.63 -10.76 12.70
C ALA A 433 -22.31 -9.99 12.52
N SER A 434 -21.64 -10.17 11.40
CA SER A 434 -20.38 -9.48 11.10
C SER A 434 -20.55 -7.97 10.85
N LEU A 435 -21.65 -7.56 10.20
CA LEU A 435 -21.98 -6.15 10.00
C LEU A 435 -22.20 -5.42 11.31
N GLN A 436 -22.96 -6.01 12.24
CA GLN A 436 -23.21 -5.42 13.55
C GLN A 436 -21.95 -5.17 14.36
N ARG A 437 -20.93 -6.01 14.20
CA ARG A 437 -19.65 -5.95 14.90
C ARG A 437 -18.51 -5.42 14.05
N LYS A 438 -18.80 -4.95 12.83
CA LYS A 438 -17.83 -4.39 11.88
C LYS A 438 -16.67 -5.34 11.56
N ASN A 439 -16.95 -6.65 11.48
CA ASN A 439 -15.96 -7.65 11.09
C ASN A 439 -15.90 -7.80 9.56
N ALA A 440 -15.01 -7.05 8.93
CA ALA A 440 -14.89 -7.02 7.48
C ALA A 440 -14.51 -8.38 6.88
N CYS A 441 -13.62 -9.14 7.51
CA CYS A 441 -13.17 -10.45 6.99
C CYS A 441 -14.34 -11.44 6.86
N VAL A 442 -15.18 -11.54 7.91
CA VAL A 442 -16.37 -12.39 7.88
C VAL A 442 -17.42 -11.85 6.91
N THR A 443 -17.58 -10.53 6.81
CA THR A 443 -18.50 -9.92 5.84
C THR A 443 -18.13 -10.28 4.40
N TYR A 444 -16.87 -10.09 4.00
CA TYR A 444 -16.42 -10.49 2.66
C TYR A 444 -16.52 -12.00 2.44
N GLY A 445 -16.30 -12.80 3.49
CA GLY A 445 -16.50 -14.25 3.45
C GLY A 445 -17.97 -14.64 3.23
N ALA A 446 -18.89 -14.00 3.92
CA ALA A 446 -20.34 -14.22 3.74
C ALA A 446 -20.79 -13.82 2.32
N VAL A 447 -20.28 -12.71 1.79
CA VAL A 447 -20.53 -12.29 0.40
C VAL A 447 -20.01 -13.34 -0.59
N LEU A 448 -18.79 -13.87 -0.35
CA LEU A 448 -18.22 -14.94 -1.17
C LEU A 448 -19.09 -16.21 -1.13
N LEU A 449 -19.52 -16.63 0.05
CA LEU A 449 -20.39 -17.78 0.25
C LEU A 449 -21.72 -17.61 -0.49
N LEU A 450 -22.43 -16.48 -0.27
CA LEU A 450 -23.73 -16.21 -0.90
C LEU A 450 -23.62 -16.16 -2.43
N GLY A 451 -22.56 -15.55 -2.97
CA GLY A 451 -22.30 -15.52 -4.40
C GLY A 451 -21.97 -16.91 -4.98
N THR A 452 -21.17 -17.71 -4.28
CA THR A 452 -20.87 -19.09 -4.68
C THR A 452 -22.13 -19.93 -4.67
N ASN A 453 -22.95 -19.81 -3.63
CA ASN A 453 -24.23 -20.50 -3.49
C ASN A 453 -25.21 -20.12 -4.62
N ALA A 454 -25.29 -18.83 -4.95
CA ALA A 454 -26.12 -18.35 -6.06
C ALA A 454 -25.66 -18.92 -7.42
N VAL A 455 -24.34 -19.02 -7.66
CA VAL A 455 -23.79 -19.65 -8.88
C VAL A 455 -24.17 -21.12 -8.95
N TYR A 456 -24.04 -21.87 -7.86
CA TYR A 456 -24.34 -23.30 -7.85
C TYR A 456 -25.85 -23.57 -8.05
N ARG A 457 -26.71 -22.70 -7.55
CA ARG A 457 -28.18 -22.81 -7.76
C ARG A 457 -28.66 -22.26 -9.10
N GLY A 458 -27.82 -21.55 -9.84
CA GLY A 458 -28.23 -20.83 -11.04
C GLY A 458 -29.13 -19.62 -10.77
N ASP A 459 -29.13 -19.08 -9.54
CA ASP A 459 -29.95 -17.95 -9.13
C ASP A 459 -29.27 -16.62 -9.55
N LEU A 460 -29.71 -16.13 -10.72
CA LEU A 460 -29.18 -14.89 -11.31
C LEU A 460 -29.49 -13.65 -10.46
N ALA A 461 -30.66 -13.64 -9.78
CA ALA A 461 -31.04 -12.49 -8.97
C ALA A 461 -30.17 -12.39 -7.70
N ALA A 462 -29.95 -13.51 -7.00
CA ALA A 462 -29.04 -13.59 -5.88
C ALA A 462 -27.58 -13.24 -6.29
N TRP A 463 -27.15 -13.73 -7.43
CA TRP A 463 -25.82 -13.40 -7.99
C TRP A 463 -25.65 -11.89 -8.22
N LYS A 464 -26.62 -11.24 -8.86
CA LYS A 464 -26.57 -9.79 -9.08
C LYS A 464 -26.51 -9.02 -7.75
N ARG A 465 -27.37 -9.36 -6.77
CA ARG A 465 -27.34 -8.74 -5.44
C ARG A 465 -25.95 -8.85 -4.77
N THR A 466 -25.30 -10.00 -4.94
CA THR A 466 -23.96 -10.23 -4.39
C THR A 466 -22.89 -9.35 -5.05
N LEU A 467 -22.97 -9.14 -6.37
CA LEU A 467 -22.08 -8.23 -7.09
C LEU A 467 -22.33 -6.76 -6.70
N ASP A 468 -23.61 -6.36 -6.59
CA ASP A 468 -23.98 -5.02 -6.16
C ASP A 468 -23.42 -4.72 -4.76
N TYR A 469 -23.48 -5.71 -3.86
CA TYR A 469 -22.91 -5.59 -2.51
C TYR A 469 -21.41 -5.31 -2.51
N LEU A 470 -20.65 -5.89 -3.43
CA LEU A 470 -19.21 -5.63 -3.56
C LEU A 470 -18.90 -4.25 -4.15
N GLU A 471 -19.80 -3.68 -4.94
CA GLU A 471 -19.60 -2.41 -5.63
C GLU A 471 -20.17 -1.21 -4.86
N ASP A 472 -21.09 -1.45 -3.92
CA ASP A 472 -21.73 -0.39 -3.15
C ASP A 472 -20.78 0.18 -2.06
N PRO A 473 -20.37 1.46 -2.17
CA PRO A 473 -19.52 2.11 -1.18
C PRO A 473 -20.17 2.19 0.23
N ALA A 474 -21.50 2.12 0.32
CA ALA A 474 -22.20 2.15 1.60
C ALA A 474 -21.94 0.91 2.46
N HIS A 475 -21.54 -0.19 1.85
CA HIS A 475 -21.17 -1.42 2.55
C HIS A 475 -19.66 -1.47 2.89
N THR A 476 -18.87 -0.50 2.44
CA THR A 476 -17.45 -0.40 2.79
C THR A 476 -17.33 0.26 4.16
N TYR A 477 -16.70 -0.41 5.09
CA TYR A 477 -16.43 0.18 6.41
C TYR A 477 -15.57 1.42 6.28
N ALA A 478 -16.01 2.55 6.83
CA ALA A 478 -15.33 3.83 6.70
C ALA A 478 -13.87 3.79 7.21
N PHE A 479 -13.60 2.97 8.25
CA PHE A 479 -12.26 2.82 8.82
C PHE A 479 -11.33 1.92 7.99
N LEU A 480 -11.90 1.07 7.08
CA LEU A 480 -11.11 0.22 6.17
C LEU A 480 -11.07 0.78 4.75
N LYS A 481 -11.86 1.81 4.46
CA LYS A 481 -11.95 2.37 3.11
C LYS A 481 -10.56 2.72 2.58
N ASP A 482 -10.26 2.17 1.40
CA ASP A 482 -8.99 2.36 0.69
C ASP A 482 -7.74 1.83 1.43
N THR A 483 -7.91 1.06 2.53
CA THR A 483 -6.78 0.34 3.14
C THR A 483 -6.32 -0.79 2.24
N PHE A 484 -5.06 -1.19 2.39
CA PHE A 484 -4.51 -2.34 1.66
C PHE A 484 -5.33 -3.62 1.90
N LEU A 485 -5.79 -3.85 3.14
CA LEU A 485 -6.61 -5.01 3.49
C LEU A 485 -7.98 -5.02 2.79
N ASP A 486 -8.69 -3.89 2.76
CA ASP A 486 -9.98 -3.78 2.06
C ASP A 486 -9.84 -4.10 0.58
N VAL A 487 -8.86 -3.49 -0.07
CA VAL A 487 -8.55 -3.76 -1.48
C VAL A 487 -8.25 -5.25 -1.70
N CYS A 488 -7.43 -5.86 -0.84
CA CYS A 488 -7.07 -7.28 -0.95
C CYS A 488 -8.27 -8.22 -0.76
N MET A 489 -9.12 -7.98 0.23
CA MET A 489 -10.31 -8.81 0.47
C MET A 489 -11.29 -8.72 -0.70
N LYS A 490 -11.56 -7.50 -1.17
CA LYS A 490 -12.43 -7.26 -2.33
C LYS A 490 -11.89 -7.93 -3.60
N GLU A 491 -10.60 -7.76 -3.90
CA GLU A 491 -9.95 -8.41 -5.03
C GLU A 491 -9.94 -9.93 -4.90
N THR A 492 -9.82 -10.46 -3.68
CA THR A 492 -9.90 -11.90 -3.42
C THR A 492 -11.28 -12.45 -3.77
N VAL A 493 -12.36 -11.81 -3.27
CA VAL A 493 -13.75 -12.23 -3.61
C VAL A 493 -13.99 -12.15 -5.12
N GLN A 494 -13.59 -11.05 -5.76
CA GLN A 494 -13.71 -10.88 -7.21
C GLN A 494 -12.93 -11.95 -7.99
N SER A 495 -11.79 -12.37 -7.45
CA SER A 495 -10.97 -13.44 -8.05
C SER A 495 -11.65 -14.80 -7.99
N TYR A 496 -12.27 -15.13 -6.85
CA TYR A 496 -13.08 -16.36 -6.73
C TYR A 496 -14.30 -16.33 -7.66
N PHE A 497 -14.99 -15.21 -7.73
CA PHE A 497 -16.13 -15.08 -8.64
C PHE A 497 -15.72 -15.22 -10.11
N ALA A 498 -14.54 -14.71 -10.49
CA ALA A 498 -14.01 -14.91 -11.83
C ALA A 498 -13.61 -16.37 -12.14
N MET A 499 -13.22 -17.14 -11.12
CA MET A 499 -12.97 -18.58 -11.28
C MET A 499 -14.29 -19.34 -11.53
N LEU A 500 -15.35 -18.97 -10.80
CA LEU A 500 -16.67 -19.56 -10.96
C LEU A 500 -17.33 -19.14 -12.28
N GLN A 501 -17.05 -17.95 -12.80
CA GLN A 501 -17.59 -17.39 -14.03
C GLN A 501 -16.49 -16.89 -14.98
N PRO A 502 -15.68 -17.77 -15.58
CA PRO A 502 -14.50 -17.39 -16.37
C PRO A 502 -14.82 -16.65 -17.69
N LYS A 503 -16.09 -16.65 -18.13
CA LYS A 503 -16.54 -15.92 -19.34
C LYS A 503 -16.78 -14.44 -19.07
N GLU A 504 -16.76 -14.01 -17.84
CA GLU A 504 -17.09 -12.63 -17.43
C GLU A 504 -15.93 -11.67 -17.61
N SER A 505 -16.06 -10.74 -18.58
CA SER A 505 -14.96 -9.89 -19.03
C SER A 505 -14.51 -8.83 -18.01
N ARG A 506 -15.41 -8.29 -17.16
CA ARG A 506 -15.08 -7.29 -16.14
C ARG A 506 -14.20 -7.85 -15.03
N LEU A 507 -14.53 -9.05 -14.54
CA LEU A 507 -13.75 -9.73 -13.51
C LEU A 507 -12.37 -10.13 -14.05
N ARG A 508 -12.27 -10.51 -15.32
CA ARG A 508 -11.01 -10.88 -15.97
C ARG A 508 -10.03 -9.70 -16.06
N LYS A 509 -10.51 -8.49 -16.37
CA LYS A 509 -9.67 -7.28 -16.45
C LYS A 509 -9.13 -6.87 -15.08
N ARG A 510 -9.99 -6.88 -14.05
CA ARG A 510 -9.59 -6.55 -12.68
C ARG A 510 -8.59 -7.54 -12.08
N LEU A 511 -8.71 -8.85 -12.40
CA LEU A 511 -7.75 -9.88 -12.01
C LEU A 511 -6.34 -9.67 -12.58
N GLN A 512 -6.22 -9.16 -13.78
CA GLN A 512 -4.92 -8.86 -14.38
C GLN A 512 -4.22 -7.69 -13.67
N ALA A 513 -4.97 -6.68 -13.26
CA ALA A 513 -4.46 -5.54 -12.52
C ALA A 513 -4.11 -5.90 -11.05
N ALA A 514 -4.96 -6.71 -10.41
CA ALA A 514 -4.84 -7.13 -9.02
C ALA A 514 -3.66 -8.10 -8.76
N SER A 515 -3.31 -8.93 -9.75
CA SER A 515 -2.37 -10.04 -9.59
C SER A 515 -0.98 -9.64 -9.07
N ASN A 516 -0.60 -8.36 -9.12
CA ASN A 516 0.70 -7.89 -8.66
C ASN A 516 0.71 -7.45 -7.18
N ARG A 517 -0.45 -7.13 -6.58
CA ARG A 517 -0.57 -6.64 -5.19
C ARG A 517 -0.82 -7.76 -4.18
N LEU A 518 -1.45 -8.83 -4.61
CA LEU A 518 -1.97 -9.90 -3.75
C LEU A 518 -0.92 -10.96 -3.34
N TYR A 519 0.34 -10.79 -3.73
CA TYR A 519 1.42 -11.70 -3.37
C TYR A 519 1.84 -11.64 -1.91
N ASP A 520 1.39 -10.60 -1.19
CA ASP A 520 1.91 -10.26 0.14
C ASP A 520 1.08 -10.85 1.30
N LEU A 521 -0.03 -11.56 1.03
CA LEU A 521 -0.87 -12.16 2.07
C LEU A 521 -0.79 -13.70 2.05
N ASN A 522 -0.08 -14.31 2.98
CA ASN A 522 0.16 -15.74 2.99
C ASN A 522 -1.11 -16.59 3.17
N PHE A 523 -2.02 -16.20 4.06
CA PHE A 523 -3.26 -16.94 4.32
C PHE A 523 -4.36 -16.73 3.26
N THR A 524 -4.34 -15.62 2.52
CA THR A 524 -5.30 -15.34 1.43
C THR A 524 -4.76 -15.73 0.06
N ASN A 525 -3.45 -15.88 -0.07
CA ASN A 525 -2.72 -16.05 -1.32
C ASN A 525 -3.01 -17.39 -2.04
N SER A 526 -3.49 -18.42 -1.33
CA SER A 526 -3.90 -19.69 -1.94
C SER A 526 -5.00 -19.52 -2.97
N ALA A 527 -5.91 -18.57 -2.77
CA ALA A 527 -6.99 -18.25 -3.70
C ALA A 527 -6.47 -17.70 -5.04
N ILE A 528 -5.52 -16.80 -4.97
CA ILE A 528 -5.03 -16.05 -6.15
C ILE A 528 -4.05 -16.86 -6.96
N LYS A 529 -3.22 -17.65 -6.30
CA LYS A 529 -2.41 -18.68 -6.98
C LYS A 529 -3.33 -19.65 -7.72
N GLY A 530 -4.50 -19.97 -7.13
CA GLY A 530 -5.54 -20.78 -7.74
C GLY A 530 -6.11 -20.20 -9.04
N VAL A 531 -6.31 -18.89 -9.13
CA VAL A 531 -6.87 -18.25 -10.36
C VAL A 531 -5.96 -18.39 -11.58
N ARG A 532 -4.64 -18.47 -11.40
CA ARG A 532 -3.69 -18.66 -12.51
C ARG A 532 -3.72 -20.06 -13.09
N ILE A 533 -4.02 -21.07 -12.28
CA ILE A 533 -3.99 -22.49 -12.71
C ILE A 533 -5.02 -22.78 -13.80
N PRO A 534 -6.32 -22.44 -13.66
CA PRO A 534 -7.29 -22.65 -14.73
C PRO A 534 -6.88 -22.00 -16.05
N ARG A 535 -6.29 -20.79 -15.99
CA ARG A 535 -5.79 -20.10 -17.19
C ARG A 535 -4.62 -20.83 -17.86
N ILE A 536 -3.72 -21.42 -17.09
CA ILE A 536 -2.61 -22.25 -17.60
C ILE A 536 -3.15 -23.50 -18.24
N ILE A 537 -4.15 -24.15 -17.62
CA ILE A 537 -4.83 -25.35 -18.11
C ILE A 537 -5.59 -25.05 -19.40
N LEU A 538 -6.35 -23.97 -19.46
CA LEU A 538 -7.07 -23.53 -20.68
C LEU A 538 -6.12 -23.27 -21.86
N LYS A 539 -4.88 -22.84 -21.59
CA LYS A 539 -3.82 -22.71 -22.59
C LYS A 539 -3.12 -24.03 -22.92
N LYS A 540 -3.63 -25.17 -22.41
CA LYS A 540 -3.09 -26.54 -22.59
C LYS A 540 -1.64 -26.69 -22.11
N ASN A 541 -1.17 -25.82 -21.19
CA ASN A 541 0.19 -25.92 -20.65
C ASN A 541 0.21 -26.79 -19.38
N TYR A 542 -0.17 -28.06 -19.54
CA TYR A 542 -0.38 -29.00 -18.43
C TYR A 542 0.89 -29.26 -17.61
N HIS A 543 2.06 -29.36 -18.24
CA HIS A 543 3.34 -29.59 -17.53
C HIS A 543 3.68 -28.44 -16.56
N LYS A 544 3.44 -27.19 -16.99
CA LYS A 544 3.63 -26.00 -16.12
C LYS A 544 2.66 -26.02 -14.95
N ALA A 545 1.39 -26.35 -15.21
CA ALA A 545 0.37 -26.46 -14.16
C ALA A 545 0.74 -27.54 -13.13
N ILE A 546 1.14 -28.72 -13.56
CA ILE A 546 1.59 -29.81 -12.69
C ILE A 546 2.74 -29.38 -11.82
N GLY A 547 3.80 -28.79 -12.39
CA GLY A 547 4.96 -28.35 -11.61
C GLY A 547 4.61 -27.34 -10.52
N ILE A 548 3.72 -26.37 -10.80
CA ILE A 548 3.26 -25.40 -9.80
C ILE A 548 2.43 -26.07 -8.70
N LEU A 549 1.50 -26.95 -9.08
CA LEU A 549 0.59 -27.59 -8.14
C LEU A 549 1.28 -28.61 -7.22
N GLU A 550 2.24 -29.37 -7.75
CA GLU A 550 3.04 -30.31 -6.94
C GLU A 550 3.91 -29.58 -5.91
N VAL A 551 4.45 -28.42 -6.26
CA VAL A 551 5.18 -27.59 -5.29
C VAL A 551 4.23 -27.06 -4.23
N ALA A 552 3.02 -26.62 -4.62
CA ALA A 552 2.02 -26.13 -3.67
C ALA A 552 1.63 -27.16 -2.61
N LEU A 553 1.57 -28.46 -2.95
CA LEU A 553 1.29 -29.53 -1.99
C LEU A 553 2.39 -29.73 -0.92
N LYS A 554 3.58 -29.17 -1.12
CA LYS A 554 4.71 -29.28 -0.16
C LYS A 554 4.78 -28.11 0.82
N ILE A 555 3.89 -27.14 0.72
CA ILE A 555 3.83 -26.00 1.64
C ILE A 555 3.30 -26.47 3.01
N ASP A 556 3.68 -25.76 4.07
CA ASP A 556 3.26 -26.04 5.44
C ASP A 556 1.74 -26.25 5.55
N THR A 557 1.34 -27.35 6.20
CA THR A 557 -0.08 -27.72 6.37
C THR A 557 -0.91 -26.69 7.12
N ARG A 558 -0.28 -25.80 7.93
CA ARG A 558 -0.94 -24.66 8.57
C ARG A 558 -1.49 -23.66 7.55
N LEU A 559 -0.91 -23.63 6.35
CA LEU A 559 -1.30 -22.72 5.28
C LEU A 559 -2.18 -23.37 4.22
N ILE A 560 -2.34 -24.71 4.22
CA ILE A 560 -3.07 -25.46 3.21
C ILE A 560 -4.05 -26.44 3.85
N ALA A 561 -5.26 -25.98 4.16
CA ALA A 561 -6.35 -26.84 4.59
C ALA A 561 -6.94 -27.68 3.44
N LEU A 562 -7.79 -28.66 3.76
CA LEU A 562 -8.39 -29.59 2.80
C LEU A 562 -9.10 -28.91 1.62
N PRO A 563 -9.81 -27.80 1.75
CA PRO A 563 -10.43 -27.14 0.60
C PRO A 563 -9.42 -26.65 -0.45
N SER A 564 -8.23 -26.21 0.01
CA SER A 564 -7.15 -25.82 -0.90
C SER A 564 -6.52 -27.05 -1.57
N GLN A 565 -6.35 -28.15 -0.83
CA GLN A 565 -5.90 -29.43 -1.36
C GLN A 565 -6.90 -30.01 -2.37
N LEU A 566 -8.21 -29.92 -2.09
CA LEU A 566 -9.29 -30.31 -3.00
C LEU A 566 -9.15 -29.65 -4.38
N PHE A 567 -8.91 -28.33 -4.39
CA PHE A 567 -8.66 -27.60 -5.63
C PHE A 567 -7.38 -28.08 -6.34
N ILE A 568 -6.29 -28.27 -5.60
CA ILE A 568 -5.00 -28.70 -6.15
C ILE A 568 -5.13 -30.10 -6.75
N HIS A 569 -5.69 -31.07 -6.01
CA HIS A 569 -5.84 -32.45 -6.45
C HIS A 569 -6.78 -32.57 -7.67
N THR A 570 -7.87 -31.81 -7.72
CA THR A 570 -8.76 -31.79 -8.89
C THR A 570 -8.01 -31.32 -10.15
N ASN A 571 -7.25 -30.24 -10.06
CA ASN A 571 -6.51 -29.71 -11.21
C ASN A 571 -5.34 -30.65 -11.61
N LEU A 572 -4.68 -31.31 -10.65
CA LEU A 572 -3.66 -32.34 -10.95
C LEU A 572 -4.27 -33.52 -11.65
N ALA A 573 -5.44 -34.03 -11.20
CA ALA A 573 -6.14 -35.11 -11.85
C ALA A 573 -6.44 -34.80 -13.33
N LEU A 574 -6.98 -33.60 -13.60
CA LEU A 574 -7.26 -33.13 -14.97
C LEU A 574 -5.99 -33.01 -15.82
N CYS A 575 -4.93 -32.44 -15.27
CA CYS A 575 -3.66 -32.21 -15.98
C CYS A 575 -2.96 -33.58 -16.31
N TYR A 576 -2.89 -34.49 -15.32
CA TYR A 576 -2.29 -35.79 -15.53
C TYR A 576 -3.09 -36.64 -16.53
N PHE A 577 -4.42 -36.56 -16.48
CA PHE A 577 -5.27 -37.21 -17.47
C PHE A 577 -5.01 -36.68 -18.90
N ALA A 578 -4.94 -35.35 -19.04
CA ALA A 578 -4.70 -34.69 -20.32
C ALA A 578 -3.34 -35.05 -20.96
N ILE A 579 -2.33 -35.44 -20.16
CA ILE A 579 -1.02 -35.88 -20.65
C ILE A 579 -0.90 -37.43 -20.70
N GLY A 580 -2.02 -38.15 -20.57
CA GLY A 580 -2.08 -39.63 -20.70
C GLY A 580 -1.57 -40.41 -19.49
N ARG A 581 -1.34 -39.77 -18.32
CA ARG A 581 -0.89 -40.44 -17.09
C ARG A 581 -2.07 -40.82 -16.20
N SER A 582 -2.92 -41.75 -16.70
CA SER A 582 -4.19 -42.14 -16.07
C SER A 582 -4.04 -42.66 -14.63
N ARG A 583 -2.95 -43.35 -14.28
CA ARG A 583 -2.71 -43.81 -12.91
C ARG A 583 -2.55 -42.64 -11.93
N LYS A 584 -1.71 -41.64 -12.25
CA LYS A 584 -1.54 -40.46 -11.43
C LYS A 584 -2.83 -39.61 -11.35
N ALA A 585 -3.55 -39.52 -12.47
CA ALA A 585 -4.85 -38.84 -12.50
C ALA A 585 -5.85 -39.51 -11.53
N ALA A 586 -5.90 -40.87 -11.51
CA ALA A 586 -6.73 -41.61 -10.58
C ALA A 586 -6.32 -41.38 -9.11
N GLU A 587 -5.02 -41.41 -8.77
CA GLU A 587 -4.51 -41.16 -7.43
C GLU A 587 -4.98 -39.81 -6.88
N HIS A 588 -4.92 -38.76 -7.69
CA HIS A 588 -5.40 -37.44 -7.30
C HIS A 588 -6.92 -37.32 -7.22
N LEU A 589 -7.65 -37.98 -8.14
CA LEU A 589 -9.10 -38.00 -8.10
C LEU A 589 -9.63 -38.79 -6.89
N GLU A 590 -8.96 -39.88 -6.49
CA GLU A 590 -9.31 -40.63 -5.28
C GLU A 590 -9.29 -39.79 -4.02
N PHE A 591 -8.35 -38.83 -3.89
CA PHE A 591 -8.36 -37.87 -2.80
C PHE A 591 -9.65 -37.04 -2.79
N VAL A 592 -10.06 -36.49 -3.94
CA VAL A 592 -11.29 -35.69 -4.09
C VAL A 592 -12.52 -36.50 -3.70
N LEU A 593 -12.64 -37.72 -4.23
CA LEU A 593 -13.78 -38.58 -3.96
C LEU A 593 -13.82 -39.13 -2.55
N SER A 594 -12.66 -39.29 -1.88
CA SER A 594 -12.60 -39.68 -0.47
C SER A 594 -13.17 -38.62 0.46
N LEU A 595 -13.01 -37.34 0.15
CA LEU A 595 -13.64 -36.23 0.92
C LEU A 595 -15.15 -36.18 0.64
N ALA A 596 -15.54 -36.39 -0.63
CA ALA A 596 -16.94 -36.49 -0.98
C ALA A 596 -17.64 -37.64 -0.25
N GLU A 597 -16.99 -38.79 -0.10
CA GLU A 597 -17.54 -39.96 0.61
C GLU A 597 -17.65 -39.73 2.13
N ARG A 598 -16.60 -39.19 2.76
CA ARG A 598 -16.54 -39.07 4.23
C ARG A 598 -17.34 -37.89 4.80
N ASP A 599 -17.27 -36.75 4.14
CA ASP A 599 -17.83 -35.49 4.61
C ASP A 599 -18.92 -34.92 3.69
N GLN A 600 -19.33 -35.67 2.66
CA GLN A 600 -20.32 -35.25 1.65
C GLN A 600 -19.90 -33.96 0.90
N VAL A 601 -18.60 -33.72 0.73
CA VAL A 601 -18.10 -32.53 0.02
C VAL A 601 -18.27 -32.74 -1.48
N LEU A 602 -19.51 -32.55 -1.95
CA LEU A 602 -19.93 -32.92 -3.31
C LEU A 602 -19.93 -31.77 -4.30
N SER A 603 -20.29 -30.56 -3.85
CA SER A 603 -20.63 -29.45 -4.74
C SER A 603 -19.48 -29.00 -5.62
N PHE A 604 -18.23 -29.04 -5.12
CA PHE A 604 -17.05 -28.68 -5.90
C PHE A 604 -16.84 -29.66 -7.08
N ALA A 605 -16.89 -30.95 -6.83
CA ALA A 605 -16.76 -31.96 -7.88
C ALA A 605 -17.95 -31.91 -8.86
N ALA A 606 -19.16 -31.68 -8.35
CA ALA A 606 -20.37 -31.53 -9.16
C ALA A 606 -20.32 -30.30 -10.07
N TYR A 607 -19.75 -29.20 -9.61
CA TYR A 607 -19.56 -27.99 -10.42
C TYR A 607 -18.59 -28.23 -11.60
N PHE A 608 -17.54 -29.03 -11.39
CA PHE A 608 -16.56 -29.40 -12.41
C PHE A 608 -16.85 -30.71 -13.10
N ARG A 609 -18.05 -31.32 -12.93
CA ARG A 609 -18.38 -32.65 -13.42
C ARG A 609 -18.15 -32.86 -14.92
N GLU A 610 -18.44 -31.86 -15.76
CA GLU A 610 -18.20 -31.97 -17.20
C GLU A 610 -16.72 -32.26 -17.53
N TYR A 611 -15.79 -31.73 -16.78
CA TYR A 611 -14.36 -31.96 -16.95
C TYR A 611 -13.90 -33.24 -16.25
N LEU A 612 -14.55 -33.64 -15.15
CA LEU A 612 -14.23 -34.83 -14.38
C LEU A 612 -14.87 -36.11 -14.94
N GLU A 613 -15.93 -36.01 -15.74
CA GLU A 613 -16.68 -37.14 -16.27
C GLU A 613 -15.81 -38.22 -16.92
N PRO A 614 -14.83 -37.91 -17.80
CA PRO A 614 -13.95 -38.94 -18.39
C PRO A 614 -13.10 -39.68 -17.34
N LEU A 615 -12.76 -39.04 -16.23
CA LEU A 615 -11.95 -39.60 -15.15
C LEU A 615 -12.78 -40.57 -14.29
N PHE A 616 -14.10 -40.35 -14.18
CA PHE A 616 -14.99 -41.22 -13.42
C PHE A 616 -15.08 -42.64 -14.01
N TYR A 617 -14.72 -42.82 -15.27
CA TYR A 617 -14.67 -44.15 -15.92
C TYR A 617 -13.33 -44.87 -15.70
N LEU A 618 -12.35 -44.30 -15.02
CA LEU A 618 -11.10 -45.00 -14.70
C LEU A 618 -11.40 -46.22 -13.83
N PRO A 619 -10.88 -47.41 -14.15
CA PRO A 619 -11.28 -48.68 -13.50
C PRO A 619 -11.06 -48.72 -11.98
N SER A 620 -10.02 -48.04 -11.47
CA SER A 620 -9.75 -47.93 -10.04
C SER A 620 -10.74 -47.02 -9.31
N VAL A 621 -11.29 -46.04 -10.02
CA VAL A 621 -12.21 -45.02 -9.47
C VAL A 621 -13.65 -45.50 -9.57
N SER A 622 -14.10 -45.93 -10.75
CA SER A 622 -15.48 -46.27 -11.05
C SER A 622 -16.06 -47.36 -10.15
N ARG A 623 -15.22 -48.36 -9.76
CA ARG A 623 -15.65 -49.46 -8.88
C ARG A 623 -15.72 -49.07 -7.42
N LYS A 624 -14.71 -48.28 -6.96
CA LYS A 624 -14.55 -47.93 -5.57
C LYS A 624 -15.53 -46.84 -5.11
N TYR A 625 -15.79 -45.87 -5.97
CA TYR A 625 -16.56 -44.65 -5.62
C TYR A 625 -17.88 -44.54 -6.41
N ALA A 626 -18.46 -45.69 -6.85
CA ALA A 626 -19.66 -45.68 -7.67
C ALA A 626 -20.85 -44.90 -7.07
N ALA A 627 -21.09 -45.04 -5.75
CA ALA A 627 -22.16 -44.36 -5.04
C ALA A 627 -21.92 -42.85 -5.02
N VAL A 628 -20.75 -42.42 -4.61
CA VAL A 628 -20.36 -40.99 -4.53
C VAL A 628 -20.40 -40.32 -5.90
N ILE A 629 -19.93 -40.99 -6.95
CA ILE A 629 -20.01 -40.47 -8.32
C ILE A 629 -21.45 -40.26 -8.73
N GLN A 630 -22.37 -41.18 -8.33
CA GLN A 630 -23.79 -41.03 -8.62
C GLN A 630 -24.39 -39.84 -7.87
N GLU A 631 -24.01 -39.65 -6.62
CA GLU A 631 -24.42 -38.44 -5.83
C GLU A 631 -23.91 -37.15 -6.47
N ILE A 632 -22.63 -37.09 -6.90
CA ILE A 632 -22.05 -35.95 -7.62
C ILE A 632 -22.84 -35.66 -8.92
N ARG A 633 -23.22 -36.70 -9.66
CA ARG A 633 -24.00 -36.55 -10.90
C ARG A 633 -25.43 -36.05 -10.65
N SER A 634 -26.05 -36.48 -9.56
CA SER A 634 -27.43 -36.12 -9.21
C SER A 634 -27.57 -34.76 -8.60
N LEU A 635 -26.48 -34.17 -8.07
CA LEU A 635 -26.55 -32.85 -7.42
C LEU A 635 -26.98 -31.74 -8.41
N PRO A 636 -28.08 -31.02 -8.13
CA PRO A 636 -28.67 -30.08 -9.09
C PRO A 636 -27.88 -28.76 -9.13
N ILE A 637 -26.64 -28.81 -9.66
CA ILE A 637 -25.85 -27.61 -9.89
C ILE A 637 -26.18 -27.08 -11.30
N GLN A 638 -26.60 -25.82 -11.32
CA GLN A 638 -26.90 -25.07 -12.54
C GLN A 638 -25.86 -23.97 -12.73
N ASN A 639 -25.30 -23.87 -13.92
CA ASN A 639 -24.45 -22.73 -14.26
C ASN A 639 -25.31 -21.52 -14.56
N ILE A 640 -25.00 -20.35 -14.00
CA ILE A 640 -25.63 -19.08 -14.39
C ILE A 640 -25.31 -18.83 -15.87
N PRO A 641 -26.35 -18.69 -16.74
CA PRO A 641 -26.11 -18.30 -18.13
C PRO A 641 -25.36 -16.96 -18.18
N ALA A 642 -24.38 -16.84 -19.06
CA ALA A 642 -23.66 -15.57 -19.25
C ALA A 642 -24.68 -14.46 -19.50
N VAL A 643 -24.68 -13.41 -18.64
CA VAL A 643 -25.68 -12.33 -18.69
C VAL A 643 -25.58 -11.60 -20.03
N PRO A 644 -26.65 -11.44 -20.81
CA PRO A 644 -26.61 -10.84 -22.16
C PRO A 644 -26.03 -9.42 -22.19
N GLU A 645 -26.22 -8.63 -21.13
CA GLU A 645 -25.67 -7.27 -21.00
C GLU A 645 -24.14 -7.21 -21.00
N TRP A 646 -23.50 -8.32 -20.66
CA TRP A 646 -22.06 -8.47 -20.63
C TRP A 646 -21.46 -8.88 -21.99
N LYS A 647 -22.32 -9.27 -22.95
CA LYS A 647 -21.93 -9.55 -24.36
C LYS A 647 -21.70 -8.26 -25.18
N ALA A 648 -22.15 -7.10 -24.70
CA ALA A 648 -22.06 -5.84 -25.43
C ALA A 648 -20.64 -5.21 -25.43
N PHE A 649 -19.71 -5.71 -24.64
CA PHE A 649 -18.31 -5.32 -24.71
C PHE A 649 -17.52 -6.33 -25.56
N THR A 650 -17.60 -6.19 -26.88
CA THR A 650 -16.56 -6.71 -27.79
C THR A 650 -15.20 -6.17 -27.34
N PRO A 651 -14.19 -7.01 -27.13
CA PRO A 651 -12.87 -6.50 -26.85
C PRO A 651 -12.40 -5.73 -28.07
N LYS A 652 -12.25 -4.42 -27.97
CA LYS A 652 -11.28 -3.73 -28.82
C LYS A 652 -9.96 -4.46 -28.63
N GLN A 653 -9.32 -4.73 -29.73
CA GLN A 653 -8.10 -5.51 -29.89
C GLN A 653 -7.13 -5.46 -28.71
N GLU A 654 -6.55 -6.60 -28.38
CA GLU A 654 -5.63 -6.90 -27.26
C GLU A 654 -4.35 -6.02 -27.15
N ASN A 655 -4.31 -4.86 -27.74
CA ASN A 655 -3.10 -4.02 -27.85
C ASN A 655 -3.05 -2.78 -26.95
N GLU A 656 -4.00 -2.56 -26.01
CA GLU A 656 -4.07 -1.31 -25.21
C GLU A 656 -3.61 -1.42 -23.75
N TRP A 657 -2.92 -2.49 -23.34
CA TRP A 657 -2.47 -2.65 -21.94
C TRP A 657 -0.96 -2.84 -21.80
N GLU A 658 -0.19 -2.40 -22.78
CA GLU A 658 1.24 -2.24 -22.63
C GLU A 658 1.48 -0.89 -21.94
N GLU A 659 2.01 -0.90 -20.71
CA GLU A 659 2.67 0.30 -20.18
C GLU A 659 3.64 0.78 -21.25
N PRO A 660 3.54 2.02 -21.73
CA PRO A 660 4.41 2.47 -22.81
C PRO A 660 5.86 2.32 -22.37
N LEU A 661 6.67 1.71 -23.21
CA LEU A 661 8.09 1.65 -22.98
C LEU A 661 8.63 3.09 -22.92
N SER A 662 9.44 3.40 -21.92
CA SER A 662 10.20 4.65 -21.90
C SER A 662 11.10 4.74 -23.14
N LYS A 663 11.54 5.93 -23.53
CA LYS A 663 12.46 6.10 -24.67
C LYS A 663 13.66 5.15 -24.58
N ARG A 664 14.23 5.04 -23.38
CA ARG A 664 15.41 4.19 -23.13
C ARG A 664 15.10 2.69 -23.18
N GLU A 665 13.96 2.28 -22.64
CA GLU A 665 13.49 0.89 -22.72
C GLU A 665 13.18 0.50 -24.18
N ARG A 666 12.58 1.39 -24.96
CA ARG A 666 12.31 1.17 -26.37
C ARG A 666 13.59 1.01 -27.19
N GLU A 667 14.56 1.89 -27.00
CA GLU A 667 15.84 1.87 -27.68
C GLU A 667 16.61 0.54 -27.41
N ILE A 668 16.67 0.13 -26.15
CA ILE A 668 17.28 -1.13 -25.74
C ILE A 668 16.51 -2.33 -26.32
N ALA A 669 15.18 -2.28 -26.33
CA ALA A 669 14.33 -3.33 -26.88
C ALA A 669 14.51 -3.48 -28.41
N GLU A 670 14.61 -2.37 -29.14
CA GLU A 670 14.84 -2.38 -30.58
C GLU A 670 16.22 -2.95 -30.95
N LEU A 671 17.27 -2.56 -30.23
CA LEU A 671 18.62 -3.10 -30.44
C LEU A 671 18.65 -4.61 -30.11
N ALA A 672 17.96 -5.00 -29.02
CA ALA A 672 17.84 -6.41 -28.66
C ALA A 672 17.02 -7.23 -29.68
N ALA A 673 15.99 -6.64 -30.29
CA ALA A 673 15.18 -7.25 -31.35
C ALA A 673 15.97 -7.42 -32.65
N ARG A 674 16.94 -6.57 -32.91
CA ARG A 674 17.90 -6.68 -34.03
C ARG A 674 18.92 -7.78 -33.83
N GLY A 675 19.04 -8.37 -32.62
CA GLY A 675 19.89 -9.49 -32.32
C GLY A 675 21.20 -9.12 -31.62
N LEU A 676 21.46 -7.85 -31.27
CA LEU A 676 22.67 -7.42 -30.58
C LEU A 676 22.75 -8.05 -29.18
N ARG A 677 23.93 -8.45 -28.74
CA ARG A 677 24.18 -8.96 -27.38
C ARG A 677 24.14 -7.83 -26.36
N ASN A 678 23.97 -8.16 -25.08
CA ASN A 678 23.88 -7.13 -24.03
C ASN A 678 25.13 -6.28 -23.92
N GLY A 679 26.32 -6.85 -24.14
CA GLY A 679 27.58 -6.10 -24.19
C GLY A 679 27.65 -5.10 -25.36
N GLU A 680 27.23 -5.51 -26.56
CA GLU A 680 27.17 -4.64 -27.75
C GLU A 680 26.17 -3.48 -27.57
N ILE A 681 25.03 -3.74 -26.92
CA ILE A 681 24.05 -2.71 -26.57
C ILE A 681 24.62 -1.77 -25.51
N ALA A 682 25.34 -2.29 -24.54
CA ALA A 682 25.98 -1.52 -23.48
C ALA A 682 27.03 -0.54 -24.05
N GLU A 683 27.85 -1.01 -24.97
CA GLU A 683 28.84 -0.19 -25.68
C GLU A 683 28.18 0.91 -26.54
N MET A 684 27.15 0.54 -27.32
CA MET A 684 26.42 1.49 -28.18
C MET A 684 25.72 2.59 -27.40
N LEU A 685 25.24 2.27 -26.22
CA LEU A 685 24.43 3.17 -25.42
C LEU A 685 25.21 3.79 -24.24
N HIS A 686 26.51 3.53 -24.14
CA HIS A 686 27.41 4.01 -23.09
C HIS A 686 26.91 3.74 -21.66
N ILE A 687 26.39 2.52 -21.42
CA ILE A 687 25.89 2.05 -20.11
C ILE A 687 26.50 0.70 -19.76
N SER A 688 26.34 0.25 -18.50
CA SER A 688 26.82 -1.07 -18.10
C SER A 688 25.94 -2.21 -18.68
N GLU A 689 26.54 -3.38 -18.90
CA GLU A 689 25.80 -4.57 -19.34
C GLU A 689 24.73 -4.99 -18.31
N GLY A 690 25.00 -4.77 -17.02
CA GLY A 690 24.03 -4.96 -15.94
C GLY A 690 22.81 -4.06 -16.08
N THR A 691 23.01 -2.80 -16.49
CA THR A 691 21.92 -1.84 -16.76
C THR A 691 21.06 -2.29 -17.94
N VAL A 692 21.68 -2.76 -19.03
CA VAL A 692 20.95 -3.34 -20.20
C VAL A 692 20.10 -4.53 -19.76
N LYS A 693 20.65 -5.43 -18.95
CA LYS A 693 19.95 -6.62 -18.44
C LYS A 693 18.74 -6.24 -17.57
N ASN A 694 18.88 -5.21 -16.75
CA ASN A 694 17.79 -4.70 -15.92
C ASN A 694 16.67 -4.07 -16.77
N HIS A 695 17.02 -3.22 -17.74
CA HIS A 695 16.05 -2.66 -18.68
C HIS A 695 15.33 -3.74 -19.50
N LEU A 696 16.04 -4.74 -20.01
CA LEU A 696 15.41 -5.85 -20.74
C LEU A 696 14.44 -6.65 -19.85
N LYS A 697 14.76 -6.82 -18.57
CA LYS A 697 13.85 -7.45 -17.61
C LYS A 697 12.55 -6.64 -17.45
N ILE A 698 12.65 -5.31 -17.41
CA ILE A 698 11.49 -4.41 -17.36
C ILE A 698 10.71 -4.45 -18.67
N VAL A 699 11.39 -4.40 -19.81
CA VAL A 699 10.80 -4.50 -21.16
C VAL A 699 10.04 -5.80 -21.31
N PHE A 700 10.63 -6.94 -20.93
CA PHE A 700 9.97 -8.26 -21.03
C PHE A 700 8.70 -8.30 -20.17
N ARG A 701 8.74 -7.69 -18.98
CA ARG A 701 7.57 -7.55 -18.11
C ARG A 701 6.48 -6.67 -18.75
N LYS A 702 6.87 -5.50 -19.27
CA LYS A 702 5.93 -4.53 -19.90
C LYS A 702 5.29 -5.09 -21.17
N LEU A 703 6.06 -5.78 -22.00
CA LEU A 703 5.59 -6.41 -23.24
C LEU A 703 4.99 -7.81 -23.03
N ASN A 704 4.95 -8.31 -21.80
CA ASN A 704 4.45 -9.64 -21.42
C ASN A 704 5.07 -10.77 -22.26
N ILE A 705 6.40 -10.76 -22.42
CA ILE A 705 7.16 -11.76 -23.16
C ILE A 705 8.18 -12.46 -22.26
N ASP A 706 8.40 -13.76 -22.52
CA ASP A 706 9.33 -14.61 -21.73
C ASP A 706 10.71 -14.77 -22.39
N ARG A 707 10.84 -14.41 -23.65
CA ARG A 707 12.04 -14.65 -24.46
C ARG A 707 12.42 -13.46 -25.29
N ARG A 708 13.72 -13.24 -25.44
CA ARG A 708 14.30 -12.20 -26.31
C ARG A 708 13.83 -12.33 -27.78
N SER A 709 13.70 -13.54 -28.28
CA SER A 709 13.21 -13.82 -29.64
C SER A 709 11.80 -13.29 -29.91
N SER A 710 11.00 -13.09 -28.88
CA SER A 710 9.63 -12.57 -28.97
C SER A 710 9.57 -11.05 -29.15
N LEU A 711 10.68 -10.33 -28.96
CA LEU A 711 10.74 -8.86 -29.13
C LEU A 711 10.39 -8.43 -30.55
N ARG A 712 10.87 -9.19 -31.57
CA ARG A 712 10.66 -8.86 -33.00
C ARG A 712 9.17 -8.82 -33.39
N GLY A 713 8.35 -9.63 -32.76
CA GLY A 713 6.91 -9.69 -33.02
C GLY A 713 6.06 -8.69 -32.25
N ARG A 714 6.64 -8.03 -31.21
CA ARG A 714 5.92 -7.13 -30.30
C ARG A 714 6.26 -5.66 -30.48
N LEU A 715 7.37 -5.34 -31.13
CA LEU A 715 7.85 -3.97 -31.37
C LEU A 715 7.39 -3.39 -32.76
N ARG A 716 6.53 -4.11 -33.46
CA ARG A 716 5.94 -3.62 -34.76
C ARG A 716 4.71 -2.79 -34.54
#